data_4ba08c32bbe0f4c8cdfb97223c9d3427
#
_entry.id   4ba08c32bbe0f4c8cdfb97223c9d3427
#
_cell.length_a   1.000
_cell.length_b   1.000
_cell.length_c   1.000
_cell.angle_alpha   90.00
_cell.angle_beta   90.00
_cell.angle_gamma   90.00
#
_symmetry.space_group_name_H-M   'P 1'
#
loop_
_entity.id
_entity.type
_entity.pdbx_description
1 polymer ?
#
loop_
_entity_poly.entity_id
_entity_poly.type
_entity_poly.pdbx_seq_one_letter_code
_entity_poly.pdbx_strand_id
1 'polypeptide(L)'
;KPTEILSSDFFRGLVADDENSQSATPDAFEAMYFILEKRLKAGLLTVIDATNVRSEDRKKLIATARAFHVLPVTIVLDMPERLCLERNASRPDRQFGAHVVRGHVNSVQRSVRGRNLEREGFRHVFVLRSPEEVASLTLERTRMWNNLRHFHGPFDIIGDVHGCIHELRTLLEQLGYSISADRTAVFVGDLVDRGPDTPAVLRLVMGMVASGAAWCVPGNHDIKLMRALSGKQVKVSHGLAESLEQLALETPEFRAEVIKFIDGLISHYVLDDGRLVVAHAGMKGALQGRGSGVVREFALYGETTGETDEYGLPVRANWAAEYRGSATVVYGHTPTLEPEWVNRTICIDTGCVFGGKLTALRYPENAVVSVSALREYAVPSRPLQPMLEALTQQQSLDDVLDLSDVIGKRIVETRLRGRVTVREENAAAALEVMARFAVNPKWLVYLPPTMSPVETSKIDGYLERPEEALSYYAAGGVERVLFEEKHMGSRAVVVIARDERCAAERFGVLGESGIIYTRTGRRFFSDLNLEQQLLERLRGAMTASDFWERLETTWAVLDCELMPWSAKAQTLLEQQYAPVGAAALSSLSRAVAVLEQGNHVPELFERFRARLSTVAAYRDAYARYCWPVQSLEDYRLAPFHLLATEGAVHSDKNHRWHLEELGRICAVNESDVLFTTQQLEVDLSSEESRMEAVRWWEALTARGGEGAVCKPLEFVAHGKRGLLQPAVKVRGREYLRIIYGAEYTLPEHLERLRSRGLGAKRSLALREFALGIEGLERFVRREPLRRTHEAVFAVLSLESEPVDARL
;
A
#
# COMPACT_ATOMS: atom_id res chain seq x y z
N LYS A 1 11.91 16.32 25.34
CA LYS A 1 11.47 15.05 25.96
C LYS A 1 12.69 14.34 26.51
N PRO A 2 12.60 13.56 27.63
CA PRO A 2 13.74 12.80 28.15
C PRO A 2 14.37 11.89 27.11
N THR A 3 13.56 11.28 26.23
CA THR A 3 14.03 10.42 25.13
C THR A 3 14.83 11.13 24.03
N GLU A 4 14.90 12.46 24.05
CA GLU A 4 15.70 13.24 23.09
C GLU A 4 17.17 13.33 23.52
N ILE A 5 17.45 13.06 24.79
CA ILE A 5 18.78 13.19 25.37
C ILE A 5 19.44 11.81 25.43
N LEU A 6 20.58 11.68 24.80
CA LEU A 6 21.45 10.51 24.85
C LEU A 6 22.70 10.89 25.67
N SER A 7 22.72 10.49 26.94
CA SER A 7 23.82 10.77 27.88
C SER A 7 24.82 9.62 27.88
N SER A 8 26.10 9.93 27.80
CA SER A 8 27.16 8.92 27.89
C SER A 8 27.20 8.22 29.22
N ASP A 9 26.82 8.93 30.31
CA ASP A 9 26.76 8.37 31.67
C ASP A 9 25.59 7.38 31.77
N PHE A 10 24.40 7.76 31.27
CA PHE A 10 23.25 6.86 31.18
C PHE A 10 23.55 5.56 30.42
N PHE A 11 24.23 5.65 29.28
CA PHE A 11 24.60 4.46 28.52
C PHE A 11 25.65 3.58 29.23
N ARG A 12 26.58 4.18 30.02
CA ARG A 12 27.47 3.37 30.90
C ARG A 12 26.68 2.63 31.97
N GLY A 13 25.73 3.30 32.60
CA GLY A 13 24.83 2.67 33.57
C GLY A 13 24.03 1.53 32.93
N LEU A 14 23.54 1.72 31.69
CA LEU A 14 22.77 0.70 30.99
C LEU A 14 23.60 -0.54 30.60
N VAL A 15 24.92 -0.35 30.34
CA VAL A 15 25.81 -1.44 29.89
C VAL A 15 26.46 -2.18 31.06
N ALA A 16 26.76 -1.47 32.20
CA ALA A 16 27.60 -1.99 33.29
C ALA A 16 26.94 -1.88 34.68
N ASP A 17 25.68 -1.49 34.75
CA ASP A 17 24.95 -1.16 35.99
C ASP A 17 25.68 -0.11 36.90
N ASP A 18 26.64 0.63 36.28
CA ASP A 18 27.43 1.69 36.91
C ASP A 18 27.78 2.80 35.93
N GLU A 19 27.20 3.99 36.14
CA GLU A 19 27.41 5.18 35.31
C GLU A 19 28.88 5.67 35.35
N ASN A 20 29.64 5.27 36.36
CA ASN A 20 31.03 5.64 36.57
C ASN A 20 32.04 4.65 35.95
N SER A 21 31.58 3.51 35.47
CA SER A 21 32.45 2.49 34.86
C SER A 21 33.15 3.00 33.62
N GLN A 22 34.45 3.32 33.73
CA GLN A 22 35.24 3.79 32.58
C GLN A 22 35.60 2.68 31.61
N SER A 23 35.65 1.43 32.04
CA SER A 23 35.89 0.25 31.24
C SER A 23 34.75 -0.01 30.24
N ALA A 24 33.54 0.33 30.61
CA ALA A 24 32.33 0.19 29.76
C ALA A 24 32.17 1.34 28.72
N THR A 25 33.06 2.34 28.76
CA THR A 25 32.91 3.52 27.87
C THR A 25 32.84 3.16 26.36
N PRO A 26 33.67 2.25 25.80
CA PRO A 26 33.57 1.89 24.39
C PRO A 26 32.19 1.32 24.01
N ASP A 27 31.69 0.36 24.80
CA ASP A 27 30.41 -0.31 24.54
C ASP A 27 29.23 0.64 24.73
N ALA A 28 29.31 1.53 25.75
CA ALA A 28 28.32 2.57 26.00
C ALA A 28 28.20 3.54 24.80
N PHE A 29 29.33 3.95 24.21
CA PHE A 29 29.31 4.80 23.02
C PHE A 29 28.80 4.05 21.80
N GLU A 30 29.11 2.77 21.61
CA GLU A 30 28.58 1.96 20.53
C GLU A 30 27.05 1.89 20.60
N ALA A 31 26.49 1.55 21.76
CA ALA A 31 25.03 1.54 21.98
C ALA A 31 24.41 2.92 21.77
N MET A 32 25.06 3.99 22.24
CA MET A 32 24.60 5.37 22.03
C MET A 32 24.56 5.74 20.55
N TYR A 33 25.60 5.42 19.78
CA TYR A 33 25.65 5.67 18.34
C TYR A 33 24.57 4.85 17.59
N PHE A 34 24.34 3.61 17.97
CA PHE A 34 23.28 2.80 17.40
C PHE A 34 21.89 3.47 17.57
N ILE A 35 21.58 3.94 18.76
CA ILE A 35 20.32 4.66 19.03
C ILE A 35 20.29 6.01 18.30
N LEU A 36 21.41 6.76 18.28
CA LEU A 36 21.55 8.01 17.54
C LEU A 36 21.17 7.84 16.07
N GLU A 37 21.75 6.86 15.40
CA GLU A 37 21.47 6.58 13.99
C GLU A 37 19.98 6.27 13.74
N LYS A 38 19.36 5.43 14.57
CA LYS A 38 17.93 5.13 14.47
C LYS A 38 17.06 6.38 14.62
N ARG A 39 17.42 7.26 15.56
CA ARG A 39 16.70 8.52 15.80
C ARG A 39 16.89 9.51 14.67
N LEU A 40 18.11 9.67 14.18
CA LEU A 40 18.41 10.54 13.02
C LEU A 40 17.73 10.03 11.76
N LYS A 41 17.72 8.71 11.51
CA LYS A 41 16.97 8.10 10.41
C LYS A 41 15.47 8.43 10.51
N ALA A 42 14.90 8.41 11.70
CA ALA A 42 13.49 8.76 11.95
C ALA A 42 13.21 10.29 11.95
N GLY A 43 14.21 11.15 11.75
CA GLY A 43 14.05 12.60 11.76
C GLY A 43 13.82 13.22 13.14
N LEU A 44 14.20 12.52 14.20
CA LEU A 44 13.94 12.95 15.56
C LEU A 44 15.07 13.86 16.07
N LEU A 45 14.69 14.98 16.72
CA LEU A 45 15.63 15.83 17.44
C LEU A 45 16.38 15.00 18.50
N THR A 46 17.69 15.08 18.49
CA THR A 46 18.54 14.32 19.41
C THR A 46 19.64 15.20 19.97
N VAL A 47 19.81 15.14 21.28
CA VAL A 47 20.86 15.83 22.02
C VAL A 47 21.84 14.78 22.55
N ILE A 48 23.12 14.98 22.27
CA ILE A 48 24.20 14.16 22.83
C ILE A 48 24.77 14.88 24.04
N ASP A 49 24.58 14.29 25.20
CA ASP A 49 25.11 14.77 26.48
C ASP A 49 26.35 13.96 26.85
N ALA A 50 27.50 14.52 26.52
CA ALA A 50 28.80 13.95 26.83
C ALA A 50 29.86 15.08 26.90
N THR A 51 31.02 14.79 27.48
CA THR A 51 32.10 15.79 27.57
C THR A 51 32.59 16.29 26.22
N ASN A 52 32.69 15.46 25.23
CA ASN A 52 33.00 15.81 23.82
C ASN A 52 34.16 16.82 23.62
N VAL A 53 35.17 16.77 24.52
CA VAL A 53 36.28 17.76 24.51
C VAL A 53 37.29 17.52 23.41
N ARG A 54 37.35 16.29 22.86
CA ARG A 54 38.27 15.92 21.78
C ARG A 54 37.65 16.19 20.41
N SER A 55 38.45 16.72 19.51
CA SER A 55 38.00 17.01 18.14
C SER A 55 37.59 15.72 17.38
N GLU A 56 38.28 14.59 17.64
CA GLU A 56 37.97 13.31 16.99
C GLU A 56 36.56 12.81 17.36
N ASP A 57 36.14 12.92 18.63
CA ASP A 57 34.83 12.51 19.09
C ASP A 57 33.75 13.37 18.43
N ARG A 58 33.95 14.69 18.38
CA ARG A 58 33.03 15.62 17.71
C ARG A 58 32.93 15.37 16.21
N LYS A 59 34.07 15.13 15.53
CA LYS A 59 34.11 14.82 14.09
C LYS A 59 33.27 13.56 13.78
N LYS A 60 33.32 12.54 14.64
CA LYS A 60 32.51 11.33 14.47
C LYS A 60 31.01 11.66 14.58
N LEU A 61 30.58 12.45 15.56
CA LEU A 61 29.19 12.91 15.70
C LEU A 61 28.73 13.75 14.51
N ILE A 62 29.60 14.67 14.02
CA ILE A 62 29.33 15.48 12.83
C ILE A 62 29.19 14.60 11.58
N ALA A 63 30.07 13.61 11.43
CA ALA A 63 30.00 12.67 10.30
C ALA A 63 28.68 11.87 10.34
N THR A 64 28.29 11.38 11.51
CA THR A 64 27.01 10.69 11.70
C THR A 64 25.82 11.61 11.34
N ALA A 65 25.81 12.86 11.83
CA ALA A 65 24.75 13.82 11.50
C ALA A 65 24.68 14.08 9.98
N ARG A 66 25.82 14.24 9.32
CA ARG A 66 25.94 14.47 7.86
C ARG A 66 25.45 13.28 7.04
N ALA A 67 25.71 12.05 7.49
CA ALA A 67 25.22 10.83 6.85
C ALA A 67 23.71 10.77 6.76
N PHE A 68 23.01 11.42 7.71
CA PHE A 68 21.54 11.55 7.73
C PHE A 68 21.06 12.94 7.29
N HIS A 69 21.93 13.78 6.71
CA HIS A 69 21.59 15.13 6.24
C HIS A 69 20.97 16.03 7.31
N VAL A 70 21.41 15.88 8.56
CA VAL A 70 20.97 16.64 9.73
C VAL A 70 22.02 17.70 10.07
N LEU A 71 21.58 18.89 10.49
CA LEU A 71 22.46 20.00 10.85
C LEU A 71 22.97 19.82 12.28
N PRO A 72 24.28 19.63 12.52
CA PRO A 72 24.85 19.58 13.85
C PRO A 72 24.95 20.98 14.45
N VAL A 73 24.49 21.13 15.69
CA VAL A 73 24.57 22.33 16.50
C VAL A 73 25.32 21.98 17.79
N THR A 74 26.14 22.87 18.31
CA THR A 74 26.81 22.68 19.61
C THR A 74 26.49 23.79 20.58
N ILE A 75 26.24 23.39 21.84
CA ILE A 75 26.17 24.28 23.01
C ILE A 75 27.37 23.93 23.89
N VAL A 76 28.27 24.87 24.03
CA VAL A 76 29.53 24.71 24.79
C VAL A 76 29.36 25.36 26.17
N LEU A 77 29.63 24.61 27.20
CA LEU A 77 29.70 25.12 28.59
C LEU A 77 31.17 25.45 28.92
N ASP A 78 31.61 26.69 28.61
CA ASP A 78 32.99 27.19 28.89
C ASP A 78 33.00 27.82 30.30
N MET A 79 32.81 26.97 31.29
CA MET A 79 32.74 27.40 32.68
C MET A 79 34.11 27.73 33.26
N PRO A 80 34.21 28.69 34.25
CA PRO A 80 35.45 29.01 34.96
C PRO A 80 36.08 27.77 35.62
N GLU A 81 37.42 27.60 35.48
CA GLU A 81 38.18 26.48 36.03
C GLU A 81 37.85 26.24 37.51
N ARG A 82 37.84 27.33 38.31
CA ARG A 82 37.53 27.27 39.73
C ARG A 82 36.18 26.58 40.00
N LEU A 83 35.15 26.99 39.30
CA LEU A 83 33.82 26.40 39.41
C LEU A 83 33.81 24.93 39.06
N CYS A 84 34.52 24.55 37.97
CA CYS A 84 34.63 23.16 37.56
C CYS A 84 35.31 22.30 38.62
N LEU A 85 36.36 22.81 39.27
CA LEU A 85 37.06 22.12 40.35
C LEU A 85 36.19 21.98 41.61
N GLU A 86 35.47 23.06 42.02
CA GLU A 86 34.55 23.06 43.14
C GLU A 86 33.42 22.03 42.90
N ARG A 87 32.82 22.01 41.74
CA ARG A 87 31.76 21.03 41.38
C ARG A 87 32.29 19.60 41.35
N ASN A 88 33.52 19.39 40.86
CA ASN A 88 34.14 18.07 40.85
C ASN A 88 34.42 17.57 42.25
N ALA A 89 34.89 18.46 43.18
CA ALA A 89 35.16 18.10 44.56
C ALA A 89 33.89 17.81 45.39
N SER A 90 32.75 18.41 45.03
CA SER A 90 31.46 18.20 45.71
C SER A 90 30.73 16.94 45.25
N ARG A 91 31.20 16.25 44.20
CA ARG A 91 30.55 14.99 43.75
C ARG A 91 30.80 13.85 44.73
N PRO A 92 29.75 13.17 45.22
CA PRO A 92 29.94 12.09 46.20
C PRO A 92 30.37 10.77 45.55
N ASP A 93 30.07 10.59 44.26
CA ASP A 93 30.15 9.32 43.57
C ASP A 93 31.37 9.20 42.65
N ARG A 94 31.88 10.34 42.14
CA ARG A 94 33.01 10.36 41.20
C ARG A 94 33.79 11.66 41.26
N GLN A 95 35.06 11.57 41.59
CA GLN A 95 35.99 12.69 41.59
C GLN A 95 37.18 12.43 40.66
N PHE A 96 37.45 13.36 39.77
CA PHE A 96 38.63 13.33 38.93
C PHE A 96 39.76 14.14 39.56
N GLY A 97 41.00 13.76 39.29
CA GLY A 97 42.16 14.58 39.65
C GLY A 97 42.09 15.97 39.04
N ALA A 98 42.53 17.00 39.79
CA ALA A 98 42.48 18.40 39.33
C ALA A 98 43.16 18.61 37.97
N HIS A 99 44.18 17.83 37.63
CA HIS A 99 44.84 17.88 36.33
C HIS A 99 43.95 17.48 35.15
N VAL A 100 43.02 16.52 35.37
CA VAL A 100 42.03 16.09 34.34
C VAL A 100 41.04 17.22 34.08
N VAL A 101 40.49 17.83 35.12
CA VAL A 101 39.54 18.97 35.02
C VAL A 101 40.21 20.13 34.27
N ARG A 102 41.44 20.50 34.65
CA ARG A 102 42.23 21.53 33.95
C ARG A 102 42.49 21.20 32.49
N GLY A 103 42.80 19.93 32.21
CA GLY A 103 42.99 19.45 30.83
C GLY A 103 41.72 19.62 29.98
N HIS A 104 40.55 19.33 30.55
CA HIS A 104 39.27 19.53 29.88
C HIS A 104 38.95 21.01 29.63
N VAL A 105 39.11 21.87 30.63
CA VAL A 105 38.88 23.33 30.52
C VAL A 105 39.76 23.92 29.43
N ASN A 106 41.06 23.60 29.43
CA ASN A 106 41.99 24.04 28.39
C ASN A 106 41.62 23.54 26.98
N SER A 107 41.08 22.33 26.88
CA SER A 107 40.64 21.76 25.59
C SER A 107 39.37 22.46 25.05
N VAL A 108 38.39 22.76 25.93
CA VAL A 108 37.23 23.55 25.60
C VAL A 108 37.63 24.92 25.12
N GLN A 109 38.47 25.66 25.86
CA GLN A 109 38.95 27.00 25.53
C GLN A 109 39.66 27.04 24.18
N ARG A 110 40.50 26.02 23.87
CA ARG A 110 41.13 25.90 22.55
C ARG A 110 40.16 25.66 21.44
N SER A 111 39.12 24.86 21.70
CA SER A 111 38.07 24.54 20.70
C SER A 111 37.23 25.76 20.35
N VAL A 112 36.93 26.64 21.32
CA VAL A 112 36.12 27.86 21.09
C VAL A 112 36.93 28.96 20.37
N ARG A 113 38.27 28.98 20.46
CA ARG A 113 39.07 30.02 19.82
C ARG A 113 39.04 29.95 18.30
N GLY A 114 38.95 31.12 17.63
CA GLY A 114 39.20 31.25 16.18
C GLY A 114 38.15 30.51 15.30
N ARG A 115 36.96 30.30 15.79
CA ARG A 115 35.86 29.61 15.05
C ARG A 115 36.23 28.15 14.69
N ASN A 116 37.01 27.47 15.55
CA ASN A 116 37.45 26.10 15.24
C ASN A 116 36.26 25.12 15.17
N LEU A 117 35.22 25.27 16.01
CA LEU A 117 34.04 24.40 16.02
C LEU A 117 33.23 24.53 14.73
N GLU A 118 33.09 25.75 14.19
CA GLU A 118 32.45 25.95 12.87
C GLU A 118 33.29 25.32 11.76
N ARG A 119 34.65 25.39 11.83
CA ARG A 119 35.51 24.73 10.87
C ARG A 119 35.51 23.22 10.99
N GLU A 120 35.23 22.65 12.17
CA GLU A 120 34.96 21.22 12.36
C GLU A 120 33.65 20.79 11.65
N GLY A 121 32.71 21.73 11.49
CA GLY A 121 31.50 21.51 10.71
C GLY A 121 30.18 21.68 11.48
N PHE A 122 30.19 22.26 12.69
CA PHE A 122 28.96 22.66 13.35
C PHE A 122 28.30 23.84 12.61
N ARG A 123 26.98 23.76 12.45
CA ARG A 123 26.21 24.84 11.77
C ARG A 123 26.05 26.08 12.64
N HIS A 124 25.81 25.85 13.94
CA HIS A 124 25.69 26.91 14.93
C HIS A 124 26.47 26.51 16.17
N VAL A 125 27.13 27.48 16.78
CA VAL A 125 27.95 27.34 18.00
C VAL A 125 27.47 28.36 19.03
N PHE A 126 26.96 27.86 20.16
CA PHE A 126 26.54 28.68 21.29
C PHE A 126 27.53 28.40 22.43
N VAL A 127 28.05 29.48 23.05
CA VAL A 127 29.05 29.34 24.13
C VAL A 127 28.48 30.07 25.39
N LEU A 128 28.33 29.28 26.45
CA LEU A 128 27.87 29.76 27.76
C LEU A 128 29.02 29.76 28.75
N ARG A 129 29.30 30.90 29.37
CA ARG A 129 30.49 31.12 30.21
C ARG A 129 30.23 31.28 31.70
N SER A 130 28.96 31.34 32.10
CA SER A 130 28.63 31.47 33.51
C SER A 130 27.36 30.71 33.91
N PRO A 131 27.18 30.32 35.16
CA PRO A 131 25.96 29.73 35.69
C PRO A 131 24.72 30.60 35.43
N GLU A 132 24.86 31.94 35.47
CA GLU A 132 23.79 32.92 35.21
C GLU A 132 23.35 32.84 33.76
N GLU A 133 24.27 32.74 32.80
CA GLU A 133 23.97 32.55 31.40
C GLU A 133 23.21 31.21 31.18
N VAL A 134 23.61 30.14 31.85
CA VAL A 134 22.93 28.85 31.77
C VAL A 134 21.52 28.95 32.36
N ALA A 135 21.37 29.64 33.53
CA ALA A 135 20.09 29.76 34.21
C ALA A 135 19.09 30.65 33.44
N SER A 136 19.58 31.64 32.68
CA SER A 136 18.76 32.55 31.87
C SER A 136 18.53 32.05 30.45
N LEU A 137 19.15 30.91 30.05
CA LEU A 137 19.04 30.37 28.69
C LEU A 137 17.59 29.97 28.37
N THR A 138 17.07 30.56 27.32
CA THR A 138 15.81 30.14 26.71
C THR A 138 16.07 29.39 25.43
N LEU A 139 15.57 28.17 25.32
CA LEU A 139 15.67 27.34 24.10
C LEU A 139 14.38 27.46 23.29
N GLU A 140 14.49 28.17 22.17
CA GLU A 140 13.42 28.22 21.18
C GLU A 140 13.65 27.15 20.09
N ARG A 141 12.61 26.36 19.81
CA ARG A 141 12.64 25.34 18.76
C ARG A 141 11.98 25.87 17.52
N THR A 142 12.77 26.19 16.53
CA THR A 142 12.28 26.59 15.21
C THR A 142 12.18 25.37 14.28
N ARG A 143 11.19 25.39 13.42
CA ARG A 143 11.09 24.39 12.36
C ARG A 143 12.18 24.65 11.32
N MET A 144 12.61 23.59 10.62
CA MET A 144 13.44 23.77 9.43
C MET A 144 12.69 24.62 8.39
N TRP A 145 13.40 25.43 7.66
CA TRP A 145 12.85 26.35 6.66
C TRP A 145 12.02 25.68 5.57
N ASN A 146 12.30 24.41 5.27
CA ASN A 146 11.55 23.58 4.31
C ASN A 146 10.39 22.81 4.95
N ASN A 147 10.19 22.90 6.26
CA ASN A 147 9.14 22.17 6.98
C ASN A 147 7.89 23.06 7.16
N LEU A 148 7.05 23.06 6.15
CA LEU A 148 5.79 23.77 6.10
C LEU A 148 4.57 22.86 6.28
N ARG A 149 4.71 21.77 7.03
CA ARG A 149 3.67 20.75 7.25
C ARG A 149 2.35 21.28 7.82
N HIS A 150 2.37 22.44 8.48
CA HIS A 150 1.19 23.07 9.05
C HIS A 150 0.33 23.83 8.03
N PHE A 151 0.80 23.96 6.79
CA PHE A 151 0.01 24.46 5.68
C PHE A 151 -0.61 23.29 4.94
N HIS A 152 -1.94 23.22 4.94
CA HIS A 152 -2.71 22.10 4.39
C HIS A 152 -3.25 22.37 2.99
N GLY A 153 -3.03 23.57 2.45
CA GLY A 153 -3.54 24.00 1.15
C GLY A 153 -4.97 24.52 1.23
N PRO A 154 -5.69 24.56 0.13
CA PRO A 154 -5.37 23.96 -1.17
C PRO A 154 -4.24 24.65 -1.92
N PHE A 155 -3.54 23.93 -2.81
CA PHE A 155 -2.40 24.43 -3.59
C PHE A 155 -2.63 24.27 -5.09
N ASP A 156 -2.09 25.21 -5.89
CA ASP A 156 -1.94 25.10 -7.34
C ASP A 156 -0.44 25.05 -7.64
N ILE A 157 0.09 23.87 -7.98
CA ILE A 157 1.53 23.64 -8.18
C ILE A 157 1.82 23.80 -9.67
N ILE A 158 2.68 24.77 -10.04
CA ILE A 158 2.93 25.21 -11.41
C ILE A 158 4.30 24.70 -11.87
N GLY A 159 4.33 24.08 -13.05
CA GLY A 159 5.52 23.53 -13.69
C GLY A 159 6.50 24.57 -14.21
N ASP A 160 7.52 24.12 -14.92
CA ASP A 160 8.62 24.91 -15.44
C ASP A 160 8.12 25.99 -16.42
N VAL A 161 8.43 27.26 -16.14
CA VAL A 161 7.86 28.42 -16.87
C VAL A 161 8.76 28.91 -17.99
N HIS A 162 10.06 28.92 -17.78
CA HIS A 162 11.07 29.31 -18.78
C HIS A 162 10.74 30.59 -19.55
N GLY A 163 10.40 31.68 -18.85
CA GLY A 163 10.10 32.98 -19.50
C GLY A 163 8.80 33.04 -20.31
N CYS A 164 7.94 32.01 -20.27
CA CYS A 164 6.66 31.94 -20.99
C CYS A 164 5.55 32.71 -20.25
N ILE A 165 5.64 34.02 -20.24
CA ILE A 165 4.76 34.94 -19.46
C ILE A 165 3.30 34.87 -19.89
N HIS A 166 3.01 34.71 -21.19
CA HIS A 166 1.65 34.72 -21.70
C HIS A 166 0.91 33.43 -21.26
N GLU A 167 1.55 32.28 -21.38
CA GLU A 167 1.04 30.98 -20.93
C GLU A 167 0.85 30.98 -19.42
N LEU A 168 1.79 31.58 -18.67
CA LEU A 168 1.66 31.69 -17.22
C LEU A 168 0.43 32.51 -16.81
N ARG A 169 0.20 33.66 -17.45
CA ARG A 169 -0.99 34.46 -17.18
C ARG A 169 -2.27 33.75 -17.51
N THR A 170 -2.33 33.13 -18.68
CA THR A 170 -3.50 32.34 -19.12
C THR A 170 -3.76 31.16 -18.16
N LEU A 171 -2.72 30.46 -17.70
CA LEU A 171 -2.86 29.37 -16.74
C LEU A 171 -3.40 29.88 -15.40
N LEU A 172 -2.88 30.99 -14.89
CA LEU A 172 -3.36 31.60 -13.64
C LEU A 172 -4.83 32.06 -13.74
N GLU A 173 -5.26 32.58 -14.92
CA GLU A 173 -6.66 32.89 -15.18
C GLU A 173 -7.56 31.67 -15.19
N GLN A 174 -7.14 30.56 -15.86
CA GLN A 174 -7.88 29.30 -15.88
C GLN A 174 -7.99 28.64 -14.49
N LEU A 175 -6.95 28.79 -13.68
CA LEU A 175 -6.97 28.32 -12.29
C LEU A 175 -7.89 29.17 -11.40
N GLY A 176 -8.36 30.34 -11.90
CA GLY A 176 -9.14 31.31 -11.13
C GLY A 176 -8.31 31.93 -10.01
N TYR A 177 -6.99 32.05 -10.22
CA TYR A 177 -6.08 32.56 -9.22
C TYR A 177 -6.35 34.05 -8.92
N SER A 178 -6.51 34.33 -7.63
CA SER A 178 -6.60 35.72 -7.12
C SER A 178 -5.97 35.77 -5.73
N ILE A 179 -5.43 36.90 -5.34
CA ILE A 179 -4.81 37.13 -4.02
C ILE A 179 -5.81 36.88 -2.87
N SER A 180 -7.11 37.01 -3.14
CA SER A 180 -8.19 36.71 -2.20
C SER A 180 -8.67 35.22 -2.26
N ALA A 181 -8.09 34.38 -3.11
CA ALA A 181 -8.44 32.97 -3.19
C ALA A 181 -7.82 32.19 -2.02
N ASP A 182 -8.57 31.20 -1.52
CA ASP A 182 -8.10 30.29 -0.46
C ASP A 182 -7.02 29.28 -0.94
N ARG A 183 -6.42 29.51 -2.12
CA ARG A 183 -5.40 28.67 -2.74
C ARG A 183 -4.07 29.39 -2.84
N THR A 184 -2.99 28.68 -2.61
CA THR A 184 -1.62 29.17 -2.72
C THR A 184 -0.93 28.57 -3.94
N ALA A 185 -0.33 29.40 -4.79
CA ALA A 185 0.48 28.92 -5.90
C ALA A 185 1.85 28.41 -5.38
N VAL A 186 2.37 27.35 -5.99
CA VAL A 186 3.71 26.82 -5.70
C VAL A 186 4.45 26.55 -7.00
N PHE A 187 5.51 27.33 -7.29
CA PHE A 187 6.30 27.15 -8.51
C PHE A 187 7.41 26.11 -8.29
N VAL A 188 7.57 25.19 -9.24
CA VAL A 188 8.60 24.15 -9.16
C VAL A 188 10.00 24.61 -9.61
N GLY A 189 10.15 25.90 -9.97
CA GLY A 189 11.42 26.48 -10.44
C GLY A 189 11.51 26.59 -11.95
N ASP A 190 12.75 26.78 -12.45
CA ASP A 190 13.05 27.05 -13.86
C ASP A 190 12.14 28.14 -14.45
N LEU A 191 12.14 29.30 -13.77
CA LEU A 191 11.39 30.48 -14.17
C LEU A 191 12.00 31.16 -15.41
N VAL A 192 13.28 30.94 -15.65
CA VAL A 192 14.15 31.70 -16.57
C VAL A 192 14.70 30.83 -17.71
N ASP A 193 15.37 31.45 -18.64
CA ASP A 193 16.03 30.90 -19.82
C ASP A 193 15.08 30.44 -20.93
N ARG A 194 15.54 30.49 -22.18
CA ARG A 194 14.88 30.02 -23.41
C ARG A 194 13.67 30.83 -23.88
N GLY A 195 12.87 31.30 -22.97
CA GLY A 195 11.56 31.90 -23.29
C GLY A 195 11.63 33.38 -23.61
N PRO A 196 10.49 33.97 -24.04
CA PRO A 196 10.46 35.28 -24.64
C PRO A 196 10.64 36.43 -23.64
N ASP A 197 10.27 36.28 -22.37
CA ASP A 197 10.25 37.36 -21.41
C ASP A 197 10.55 36.91 -19.96
N THR A 198 11.82 36.66 -19.70
CA THR A 198 12.33 36.30 -18.37
C THR A 198 12.05 37.42 -17.33
N PRO A 199 12.28 38.72 -17.60
CA PRO A 199 12.02 39.80 -16.65
C PRO A 199 10.55 39.88 -16.20
N ALA A 200 9.59 39.70 -17.12
CA ALA A 200 8.17 39.75 -16.78
C ALA A 200 7.74 38.57 -15.89
N VAL A 201 8.25 37.35 -16.17
CA VAL A 201 8.00 36.18 -15.31
C VAL A 201 8.58 36.41 -13.91
N LEU A 202 9.84 36.88 -13.82
CA LEU A 202 10.48 37.17 -12.54
C LEU A 202 9.70 38.23 -11.75
N ARG A 203 9.28 39.35 -12.37
CA ARG A 203 8.46 40.36 -11.70
C ARG A 203 7.15 39.80 -11.15
N LEU A 204 6.45 38.99 -11.94
CA LEU A 204 5.19 38.38 -11.54
C LEU A 204 5.39 37.43 -10.37
N VAL A 205 6.30 36.47 -10.49
CA VAL A 205 6.53 35.46 -9.46
C VAL A 205 7.10 36.08 -8.18
N MET A 206 8.08 36.98 -8.29
CA MET A 206 8.63 37.70 -7.15
C MET A 206 7.54 38.50 -6.41
N GLY A 207 6.65 39.19 -7.17
CA GLY A 207 5.51 39.92 -6.60
C GLY A 207 4.55 38.98 -5.86
N MET A 208 4.21 37.83 -6.44
CA MET A 208 3.35 36.85 -5.82
C MET A 208 3.97 36.23 -4.55
N VAL A 209 5.27 35.96 -4.56
CA VAL A 209 5.98 35.44 -3.39
C VAL A 209 6.08 36.52 -2.30
N ALA A 210 6.39 37.76 -2.65
CA ALA A 210 6.48 38.86 -1.71
C ALA A 210 5.15 39.18 -1.04
N SER A 211 4.03 39.02 -1.74
CA SER A 211 2.67 39.19 -1.19
C SER A 211 2.19 38.00 -0.35
N GLY A 212 2.96 36.89 -0.29
CA GLY A 212 2.55 35.67 0.38
C GLY A 212 1.54 34.81 -0.39
N ALA A 213 1.23 35.17 -1.63
CA ALA A 213 0.28 34.49 -2.48
C ALA A 213 0.90 33.26 -3.17
N ALA A 214 2.23 33.15 -3.19
CA ALA A 214 2.92 32.02 -3.79
C ALA A 214 4.17 31.62 -3.00
N TRP A 215 4.61 30.39 -3.23
CA TRP A 215 5.95 29.89 -2.90
C TRP A 215 6.66 29.47 -4.17
N CYS A 216 7.99 29.45 -4.12
CA CYS A 216 8.81 29.02 -5.24
C CYS A 216 9.99 28.19 -4.72
N VAL A 217 10.29 27.06 -5.36
CA VAL A 217 11.57 26.38 -5.20
C VAL A 217 12.51 26.77 -6.36
N PRO A 218 13.83 26.79 -6.17
CA PRO A 218 14.74 27.14 -7.26
C PRO A 218 14.87 26.00 -8.26
N GLY A 219 14.88 26.32 -9.53
CA GLY A 219 15.32 25.42 -10.59
C GLY A 219 16.83 25.53 -10.86
N ASN A 220 17.36 24.62 -11.63
CA ASN A 220 18.78 24.63 -11.98
C ASN A 220 19.14 25.82 -12.90
N HIS A 221 18.21 26.24 -13.76
CA HIS A 221 18.35 27.44 -14.59
C HIS A 221 18.38 28.72 -13.76
N ASP A 222 17.52 28.84 -12.76
CA ASP A 222 17.48 29.97 -11.85
C ASP A 222 18.82 30.14 -11.10
N ILE A 223 19.34 29.04 -10.56
CA ILE A 223 20.65 29.04 -9.85
C ILE A 223 21.80 29.42 -10.79
N LYS A 224 21.76 28.95 -12.03
CA LYS A 224 22.77 29.27 -13.05
C LYS A 224 22.75 30.76 -13.43
N LEU A 225 21.55 31.31 -13.63
CA LEU A 225 21.37 32.75 -13.88
C LEU A 225 21.87 33.58 -12.69
N MET A 226 21.48 33.25 -11.47
CA MET A 226 21.92 33.97 -10.25
C MET A 226 23.46 33.96 -10.12
N ARG A 227 24.12 32.83 -10.41
CA ARG A 227 25.60 32.74 -10.41
C ARG A 227 26.22 33.68 -11.47
N ALA A 228 25.67 33.70 -12.69
CA ALA A 228 26.13 34.56 -13.77
C ALA A 228 26.02 36.04 -13.41
N LEU A 229 24.83 36.47 -12.92
CA LEU A 229 24.57 37.86 -12.47
C LEU A 229 25.47 38.25 -11.28
N SER A 230 25.89 37.29 -10.45
CA SER A 230 26.83 37.53 -9.35
C SER A 230 28.30 37.52 -9.79
N GLY A 231 28.61 37.50 -11.09
CA GLY A 231 29.96 37.56 -11.64
C GLY A 231 30.75 36.25 -11.52
N LYS A 232 30.11 35.10 -11.21
CA LYS A 232 30.76 33.81 -11.16
C LYS A 232 30.87 33.24 -12.58
N GLN A 233 31.99 32.55 -12.88
CA GLN A 233 32.11 31.86 -14.14
C GLN A 233 31.08 30.72 -14.24
N VAL A 234 30.26 30.76 -15.29
CA VAL A 234 29.30 29.70 -15.63
C VAL A 234 29.36 29.44 -17.12
N LYS A 235 29.10 28.18 -17.52
CA LYS A 235 28.98 27.84 -18.94
C LYS A 235 27.70 28.48 -19.50
N VAL A 236 27.83 29.38 -20.44
CA VAL A 236 26.68 30.01 -21.12
C VAL A 236 26.11 29.01 -22.12
N SER A 237 24.99 28.40 -21.82
CA SER A 237 24.30 27.39 -22.62
C SER A 237 22.85 27.23 -22.16
N HIS A 238 22.02 26.61 -23.01
CA HIS A 238 20.61 26.26 -22.69
C HIS A 238 19.72 27.46 -22.36
N GLY A 239 19.85 28.58 -23.13
CA GLY A 239 18.98 29.76 -23.01
C GLY A 239 19.45 30.81 -22.02
N LEU A 240 20.60 30.63 -21.35
CA LEU A 240 21.14 31.63 -20.42
C LEU A 240 21.57 32.93 -21.10
N ALA A 241 22.06 32.87 -22.36
CA ALA A 241 22.46 34.10 -23.08
C ALA A 241 21.28 35.04 -23.25
N GLU A 242 20.14 34.51 -23.69
CA GLU A 242 18.93 35.29 -23.92
C GLU A 242 18.41 35.92 -22.62
N SER A 243 18.44 35.20 -21.51
CA SER A 243 18.06 35.78 -20.20
C SER A 243 18.98 36.89 -19.77
N LEU A 244 20.29 36.74 -19.99
CA LEU A 244 21.26 37.78 -19.65
C LEU A 244 21.08 39.01 -20.53
N GLU A 245 20.81 38.85 -21.82
CA GLU A 245 20.48 39.97 -22.73
C GLU A 245 19.22 40.70 -22.31
N GLN A 246 18.13 39.95 -22.00
CA GLN A 246 16.89 40.55 -21.50
C GLN A 246 17.11 41.34 -20.19
N LEU A 247 17.82 40.77 -19.25
CA LEU A 247 18.11 41.40 -17.96
C LEU A 247 19.16 42.52 -18.05
N ALA A 248 19.97 42.57 -19.10
CA ALA A 248 20.88 43.69 -19.34
C ALA A 248 20.11 45.01 -19.63
N LEU A 249 18.90 44.90 -20.15
CA LEU A 249 18.00 46.06 -20.38
C LEU A 249 17.31 46.54 -19.10
N GLU A 250 17.40 45.79 -18.02
CA GLU A 250 16.80 46.12 -16.73
C GLU A 250 17.74 46.90 -15.82
N THR A 251 17.16 47.54 -14.80
CA THR A 251 17.94 48.32 -13.84
C THR A 251 18.88 47.47 -13.00
N PRO A 252 20.02 48.04 -12.54
CA PRO A 252 20.90 47.32 -11.62
C PRO A 252 20.21 46.85 -10.33
N GLU A 253 19.28 47.65 -9.83
CA GLU A 253 18.48 47.38 -8.62
C GLU A 253 17.64 46.12 -8.82
N PHE A 254 16.90 46.02 -9.94
CA PHE A 254 16.10 44.85 -10.25
C PHE A 254 16.97 43.56 -10.38
N ARG A 255 18.13 43.67 -11.02
CA ARG A 255 19.08 42.54 -11.10
C ARG A 255 19.58 42.13 -9.72
N ALA A 256 19.83 43.07 -8.81
CA ALA A 256 20.19 42.77 -7.43
C ALA A 256 19.03 42.11 -6.64
N GLU A 257 17.81 42.53 -6.87
CA GLU A 257 16.60 41.93 -6.31
C GLU A 257 16.42 40.48 -6.80
N VAL A 258 16.62 40.21 -8.08
CA VAL A 258 16.58 38.86 -8.67
C VAL A 258 17.62 37.95 -8.03
N ILE A 259 18.87 38.44 -7.87
CA ILE A 259 19.94 37.66 -7.18
C ILE A 259 19.48 37.30 -5.76
N LYS A 260 18.99 38.32 -5.01
CA LYS A 260 18.55 38.11 -3.62
C LYS A 260 17.36 37.16 -3.53
N PHE A 261 16.41 37.27 -4.45
CA PHE A 261 15.25 36.39 -4.52
C PHE A 261 15.69 34.92 -4.73
N ILE A 262 16.45 34.65 -5.76
CA ILE A 262 16.88 33.28 -6.09
C ILE A 262 17.79 32.69 -5.01
N ASP A 263 18.70 33.46 -4.41
CA ASP A 263 19.57 32.99 -3.32
C ASP A 263 18.76 32.62 -2.07
N GLY A 264 17.63 33.31 -1.85
CA GLY A 264 16.69 33.05 -0.74
C GLY A 264 15.77 31.85 -0.94
N LEU A 265 15.69 31.26 -2.14
CA LEU A 265 14.79 30.14 -2.42
C LEU A 265 15.21 28.86 -1.72
N ILE A 266 14.22 28.14 -1.23
CA ILE A 266 14.37 26.89 -0.45
C ILE A 266 14.32 25.70 -1.41
N SER A 267 15.23 24.74 -1.23
CA SER A 267 15.41 23.60 -2.15
C SER A 267 14.16 22.74 -2.36
N HIS A 268 13.29 22.62 -1.36
CA HIS A 268 12.03 21.88 -1.41
C HIS A 268 11.13 22.25 -0.25
N TYR A 269 9.84 22.06 -0.38
CA TYR A 269 8.85 22.22 0.67
C TYR A 269 8.22 20.90 1.04
N VAL A 270 8.02 20.69 2.36
CA VAL A 270 7.22 19.58 2.91
C VAL A 270 5.96 20.18 3.51
N LEU A 271 4.82 19.87 2.94
CA LEU A 271 3.51 20.48 3.18
C LEU A 271 2.51 19.43 3.69
N ASP A 272 1.35 19.89 4.13
CA ASP A 272 0.18 19.07 4.44
C ASP A 272 0.49 17.87 5.33
N ASP A 273 0.93 18.10 6.56
CA ASP A 273 1.36 17.06 7.52
C ASP A 273 2.44 16.11 6.99
N GLY A 274 3.10 16.48 5.89
CA GLY A 274 4.09 15.67 5.20
C GLY A 274 3.50 14.79 4.10
N ARG A 275 2.26 15.04 3.69
CA ARG A 275 1.60 14.33 2.59
C ARG A 275 1.97 14.86 1.22
N LEU A 276 2.47 16.10 1.14
CA LEU A 276 2.89 16.75 -0.10
C LEU A 276 4.34 17.24 0.00
N VAL A 277 5.12 16.99 -1.05
CA VAL A 277 6.47 17.52 -1.23
C VAL A 277 6.58 18.16 -2.61
N VAL A 278 7.13 19.37 -2.65
CA VAL A 278 7.39 20.10 -3.91
C VAL A 278 8.90 20.37 -4.01
N ALA A 279 9.50 19.96 -5.11
CA ALA A 279 10.92 20.17 -5.41
C ALA A 279 11.10 20.26 -6.93
N HIS A 280 12.18 20.91 -7.42
CA HIS A 280 12.37 21.09 -8.85
C HIS A 280 12.60 19.77 -9.60
N ALA A 281 13.62 18.96 -9.24
CA ALA A 281 13.92 17.71 -9.92
C ALA A 281 13.45 16.46 -9.15
N GLY A 282 12.62 16.65 -8.10
CA GLY A 282 12.09 15.59 -7.28
C GLY A 282 12.75 15.46 -5.91
N MET A 283 12.29 14.49 -5.08
CA MET A 283 12.81 14.29 -3.73
C MET A 283 12.58 12.86 -3.22
N LYS A 284 13.67 12.11 -3.02
CA LYS A 284 13.62 10.77 -2.38
C LYS A 284 13.10 10.86 -0.94
N GLY A 285 12.35 9.86 -0.50
CA GLY A 285 11.75 9.84 0.85
C GLY A 285 12.74 10.07 1.99
N ALA A 286 13.95 9.52 1.88
CA ALA A 286 15.01 9.69 2.88
C ALA A 286 15.56 11.13 2.99
N LEU A 287 15.39 11.96 1.95
CA LEU A 287 15.89 13.32 1.87
C LEU A 287 14.83 14.39 2.23
N GLN A 288 13.55 14.00 2.29
CA GLN A 288 12.44 14.92 2.57
C GLN A 288 12.56 15.58 3.93
N GLY A 289 12.47 16.92 3.95
CA GLY A 289 12.61 17.72 5.17
C GLY A 289 14.02 17.74 5.76
N ARG A 290 15.04 17.30 5.02
CA ARG A 290 16.45 17.36 5.39
C ARG A 290 17.13 18.61 4.82
N GLY A 291 18.33 18.94 5.35
CA GLY A 291 19.09 20.12 4.91
C GLY A 291 20.56 19.81 4.77
N SER A 292 21.04 19.64 3.53
CA SER A 292 22.46 19.49 3.21
C SER A 292 22.72 19.89 1.76
N GLY A 293 23.99 20.00 1.38
CA GLY A 293 24.40 20.19 -0.04
C GLY A 293 23.86 19.08 -0.94
N VAL A 294 23.94 17.83 -0.49
CA VAL A 294 23.42 16.65 -1.23
C VAL A 294 21.91 16.73 -1.46
N VAL A 295 21.14 17.12 -0.42
CA VAL A 295 19.70 17.31 -0.54
C VAL A 295 19.38 18.42 -1.55
N ARG A 296 20.09 19.54 -1.50
CA ARG A 296 19.92 20.65 -2.45
C ARG A 296 20.31 20.24 -3.87
N GLU A 297 21.36 19.48 -4.03
CA GLU A 297 21.82 18.97 -5.34
C GLU A 297 20.79 18.02 -5.95
N PHE A 298 20.28 17.09 -5.15
CA PHE A 298 19.21 16.19 -5.60
C PHE A 298 17.95 16.97 -5.99
N ALA A 299 17.53 17.94 -5.17
CA ALA A 299 16.36 18.77 -5.46
C ALA A 299 16.47 19.56 -6.77
N LEU A 300 17.68 19.96 -7.16
CA LEU A 300 17.94 20.77 -8.36
C LEU A 300 18.20 19.95 -9.63
N TYR A 301 18.82 18.80 -9.50
CA TYR A 301 19.32 18.03 -10.65
C TYR A 301 18.82 16.60 -10.71
N GLY A 302 18.16 16.10 -9.68
CA GLY A 302 17.81 14.69 -9.54
C GLY A 302 19.04 13.81 -9.35
N GLU A 303 18.92 12.55 -9.73
CA GLU A 303 20.00 11.56 -9.70
C GLU A 303 20.45 11.23 -11.12
N THR A 304 21.73 11.10 -11.33
CA THR A 304 22.31 10.71 -12.62
C THR A 304 23.08 9.39 -12.48
N THR A 305 23.10 8.59 -13.55
CA THR A 305 23.86 7.33 -13.58
C THR A 305 25.37 7.55 -13.71
N GLY A 306 25.78 8.78 -14.02
CA GLY A 306 27.18 9.12 -14.35
C GLY A 306 27.49 8.93 -15.84
N GLU A 307 26.60 8.40 -16.62
CA GLU A 307 26.72 8.24 -18.07
C GLU A 307 26.20 9.48 -18.81
N THR A 308 26.55 9.60 -20.06
CA THR A 308 26.10 10.65 -20.97
C THR A 308 25.40 9.99 -22.17
N ASP A 309 24.25 10.52 -22.56
CA ASP A 309 23.50 10.02 -23.69
C ASP A 309 24.07 10.48 -25.06
N GLU A 310 23.47 10.02 -26.15
CA GLU A 310 23.90 10.36 -27.54
C GLU A 310 23.76 11.86 -27.85
N TYR A 311 23.00 12.62 -27.06
CA TYR A 311 22.83 14.06 -27.17
C TYR A 311 23.81 14.85 -26.31
N GLY A 312 24.71 14.16 -25.60
CA GLY A 312 25.67 14.77 -24.67
C GLY A 312 25.05 15.24 -23.35
N LEU A 313 23.89 14.75 -23.00
CA LEU A 313 23.20 15.04 -21.74
C LEU A 313 23.44 13.92 -20.71
N PRO A 314 23.54 14.24 -19.40
CA PRO A 314 23.63 13.22 -18.37
C PRO A 314 22.42 12.30 -18.38
N VAL A 315 22.66 10.98 -18.35
CA VAL A 315 21.60 9.98 -18.19
C VAL A 315 21.08 10.04 -16.76
N ARG A 316 19.78 10.21 -16.62
CA ARG A 316 19.10 10.33 -15.33
C ARG A 316 18.63 8.98 -14.82
N ALA A 317 18.85 8.71 -13.54
CA ALA A 317 18.22 7.57 -12.87
C ALA A 317 16.72 7.83 -12.69
N ASN A 318 15.90 6.83 -12.96
CA ASN A 318 14.44 6.91 -12.73
C ASN A 318 14.13 6.70 -11.23
N TRP A 319 14.46 7.70 -10.41
CA TRP A 319 14.22 7.66 -8.96
C TRP A 319 12.74 7.50 -8.61
N ALA A 320 11.83 7.96 -9.48
CA ALA A 320 10.37 7.86 -9.29
C ALA A 320 9.89 6.40 -9.32
N ALA A 321 10.51 5.56 -10.15
CA ALA A 321 10.23 4.12 -10.19
C ALA A 321 10.55 3.42 -8.86
N GLU A 322 11.60 3.88 -8.17
CA GLU A 322 12.01 3.34 -6.86
C GLU A 322 11.32 4.01 -5.68
N TYR A 323 10.53 5.06 -5.90
CA TYR A 323 9.92 5.82 -4.81
C TYR A 323 8.91 4.97 -4.03
N ARG A 324 9.12 4.86 -2.70
CA ARG A 324 8.27 4.11 -1.76
C ARG A 324 7.74 4.98 -0.62
N GLY A 325 7.94 6.31 -0.72
CA GLY A 325 7.47 7.26 0.30
C GLY A 325 5.94 7.37 0.34
N SER A 326 5.42 7.87 1.47
CA SER A 326 3.98 8.11 1.65
C SER A 326 3.51 9.45 1.09
N ALA A 327 4.43 10.42 0.96
CA ALA A 327 4.11 11.75 0.41
C ALA A 327 3.91 11.71 -1.10
N THR A 328 3.01 12.53 -1.59
CA THR A 328 2.96 12.91 -3.01
C THR A 328 4.12 13.84 -3.30
N VAL A 329 4.91 13.56 -4.35
CA VAL A 329 6.02 14.41 -4.78
C VAL A 329 5.70 15.02 -6.14
N VAL A 330 5.64 16.35 -6.21
CA VAL A 330 5.39 17.10 -7.44
C VAL A 330 6.69 17.79 -7.86
N TYR A 331 7.08 17.62 -9.12
CA TYR A 331 8.36 18.12 -9.64
C TYR A 331 8.29 18.44 -11.13
N GLY A 332 9.34 19.07 -11.67
CA GLY A 332 9.52 19.43 -13.06
C GLY A 332 10.82 18.91 -13.64
N HIS A 333 11.62 19.81 -14.29
CA HIS A 333 13.00 19.61 -14.70
C HIS A 333 13.24 18.66 -15.90
N THR A 334 12.43 17.65 -16.09
CA THR A 334 12.58 16.70 -17.21
C THR A 334 11.32 16.78 -18.05
N PRO A 335 11.36 17.47 -19.19
CA PRO A 335 10.16 17.71 -19.97
C PRO A 335 9.59 16.41 -20.55
N THR A 336 8.28 16.23 -20.37
CA THR A 336 7.46 15.15 -20.89
C THR A 336 6.33 15.75 -21.74
N LEU A 337 5.72 14.97 -22.64
CA LEU A 337 4.59 15.48 -23.44
C LEU A 337 3.31 15.65 -22.60
N GLU A 338 3.08 14.72 -21.68
CA GLU A 338 1.95 14.72 -20.76
C GLU A 338 2.45 14.40 -19.34
N PRO A 339 1.82 14.97 -18.30
CA PRO A 339 2.15 14.64 -16.92
C PRO A 339 1.69 13.22 -16.61
N GLU A 340 2.57 12.42 -16.03
CA GLU A 340 2.33 11.03 -15.72
C GLU A 340 2.64 10.71 -14.27
N TRP A 341 1.73 9.98 -13.62
CA TRP A 341 1.94 9.48 -12.29
C TRP A 341 2.83 8.24 -12.30
N VAL A 342 3.94 8.31 -11.55
CA VAL A 342 4.81 7.15 -11.29
C VAL A 342 4.92 6.97 -9.78
N ASN A 343 4.38 5.88 -9.25
CA ASN A 343 4.16 5.67 -7.82
C ASN A 343 3.34 6.84 -7.21
N ARG A 344 3.87 7.57 -6.25
CA ARG A 344 3.25 8.79 -5.70
C ARG A 344 3.99 10.05 -6.14
N THR A 345 4.53 10.05 -7.34
CA THR A 345 5.26 11.19 -7.90
C THR A 345 4.67 11.59 -9.23
N ILE A 346 4.73 12.87 -9.57
CA ILE A 346 4.28 13.39 -10.84
C ILE A 346 5.23 14.48 -11.33
N CYS A 347 5.72 14.33 -12.56
CA CYS A 347 6.42 15.38 -13.29
C CYS A 347 5.39 16.26 -14.02
N ILE A 348 5.45 17.58 -13.79
CA ILE A 348 4.55 18.55 -14.42
C ILE A 348 5.28 19.52 -15.34
N ASP A 349 6.55 19.28 -15.65
CA ASP A 349 7.23 19.94 -16.75
C ASP A 349 6.77 19.30 -18.05
N THR A 350 5.89 19.98 -18.77
CA THR A 350 5.33 19.53 -20.04
C THR A 350 5.89 20.31 -21.23
N GLY A 351 7.10 20.86 -21.08
CA GLY A 351 7.88 21.42 -22.16
C GLY A 351 7.26 22.67 -22.81
N CYS A 352 6.65 23.57 -22.05
CA CYS A 352 6.00 24.77 -22.59
C CYS A 352 6.91 25.54 -23.55
N VAL A 353 8.15 25.80 -23.17
CA VAL A 353 9.11 26.56 -23.98
C VAL A 353 9.47 25.82 -25.29
N PHE A 354 9.26 24.52 -25.34
CA PHE A 354 9.50 23.66 -26.51
C PHE A 354 8.24 23.42 -27.36
N GLY A 355 7.20 24.22 -27.19
CA GLY A 355 5.94 24.08 -27.93
C GLY A 355 4.94 23.09 -27.32
N GLY A 356 5.22 22.58 -26.12
CA GLY A 356 4.32 21.71 -25.36
C GLY A 356 3.25 22.51 -24.60
N LYS A 357 3.11 22.25 -23.31
CA LYS A 357 2.10 22.88 -22.43
C LYS A 357 2.77 23.49 -21.19
N LEU A 358 2.15 24.51 -20.59
CA LEU A 358 2.41 24.91 -19.22
C LEU A 358 1.36 24.24 -18.34
N THR A 359 1.81 23.41 -17.39
CA THR A 359 0.93 22.53 -16.61
C THR A 359 0.97 22.89 -15.14
N ALA A 360 -0.19 22.84 -14.49
CA ALA A 360 -0.35 22.91 -13.05
C ALA A 360 -1.08 21.69 -12.50
N LEU A 361 -0.69 21.26 -11.29
CA LEU A 361 -1.42 20.27 -10.50
C LEU A 361 -2.19 20.96 -9.38
N ARG A 362 -3.49 20.75 -9.32
CA ARG A 362 -4.34 21.20 -8.21
C ARG A 362 -4.33 20.15 -7.10
N TYR A 363 -3.92 20.56 -5.92
CA TYR A 363 -3.88 19.71 -4.72
C TYR A 363 -4.90 20.21 -3.67
N PRO A 364 -5.69 19.37 -3.01
CA PRO A 364 -5.58 17.90 -2.94
C PRO A 364 -6.36 17.13 -4.03
N GLU A 365 -7.02 17.81 -4.95
CA GLU A 365 -7.89 17.21 -5.97
C GLU A 365 -7.12 16.31 -6.95
N ASN A 366 -5.80 16.52 -7.08
CA ASN A 366 -4.92 15.87 -8.06
C ASN A 366 -5.36 16.08 -9.52
N ALA A 367 -6.05 17.21 -9.75
CA ALA A 367 -6.50 17.60 -11.07
C ALA A 367 -5.40 18.35 -11.83
N VAL A 368 -5.16 17.95 -13.08
CA VAL A 368 -4.21 18.61 -13.97
C VAL A 368 -4.92 19.66 -14.79
N VAL A 369 -4.33 20.88 -14.83
CA VAL A 369 -4.78 22.00 -15.67
C VAL A 369 -3.60 22.43 -16.54
N SER A 370 -3.79 22.52 -17.85
CA SER A 370 -2.71 22.85 -18.78
C SER A 370 -3.14 23.88 -19.82
N VAL A 371 -2.19 24.73 -20.22
CA VAL A 371 -2.32 25.70 -21.31
C VAL A 371 -1.29 25.36 -22.39
N SER A 372 -1.72 25.22 -23.63
CA SER A 372 -0.81 24.99 -24.75
C SER A 372 0.09 26.19 -25.00
N ALA A 373 1.35 25.92 -25.32
CA ALA A 373 2.28 26.96 -25.75
C ALA A 373 1.75 27.68 -26.99
N LEU A 374 1.95 28.98 -27.07
CA LEU A 374 1.56 29.77 -28.25
C LEU A 374 2.42 29.43 -29.48
N ARG A 375 3.65 29.01 -29.24
CA ARG A 375 4.60 28.56 -30.27
C ARG A 375 5.76 27.81 -29.62
N GLU A 376 6.59 27.18 -30.43
CA GLU A 376 7.91 26.72 -30.03
C GLU A 376 8.83 27.93 -29.88
N TYR A 377 9.35 28.14 -28.66
CA TYR A 377 10.25 29.23 -28.33
C TYR A 377 11.72 28.81 -28.41
N ALA A 378 12.00 27.56 -28.12
CA ALA A 378 13.33 26.97 -28.17
C ALA A 378 13.27 25.52 -28.68
N VAL A 379 14.30 25.07 -29.38
CA VAL A 379 14.44 23.69 -29.81
C VAL A 379 14.99 22.86 -28.63
N PRO A 380 14.37 21.76 -28.23
CA PRO A 380 14.86 20.92 -27.18
C PRO A 380 16.15 20.21 -27.62
N SER A 381 17.14 20.11 -26.74
CA SER A 381 18.41 19.41 -27.03
C SER A 381 18.20 17.90 -27.27
N ARG A 382 17.15 17.35 -26.73
CA ARG A 382 16.65 15.98 -26.95
C ARG A 382 15.22 16.05 -27.43
N PRO A 383 14.86 15.41 -28.54
CA PRO A 383 13.46 15.37 -29.00
C PRO A 383 12.53 14.88 -27.88
N LEU A 384 11.42 15.57 -27.67
CA LEU A 384 10.36 15.07 -26.80
C LEU A 384 9.78 13.83 -27.50
N GLN A 385 10.06 12.67 -26.94
CA GLN A 385 9.57 11.43 -27.55
C GLN A 385 8.04 11.34 -27.36
N PRO A 386 7.26 11.11 -28.44
CA PRO A 386 5.88 10.71 -28.27
C PRO A 386 5.85 9.37 -27.53
N MET A 387 4.85 9.18 -26.66
CA MET A 387 4.60 7.88 -26.07
C MET A 387 4.28 6.89 -27.22
N LEU A 388 5.30 6.16 -27.65
CA LEU A 388 5.18 5.11 -28.69
C LEU A 388 4.62 3.82 -28.09
N GLU A 389 4.52 3.72 -26.79
CA GLU A 389 4.04 2.54 -26.11
C GLU A 389 2.57 2.70 -25.70
N ALA A 390 1.77 1.67 -25.94
CA ALA A 390 0.36 1.61 -25.55
C ALA A 390 0.17 1.59 -24.00
N LEU A 391 1.25 1.55 -23.24
CA LEU A 391 1.25 1.46 -21.78
C LEU A 391 1.92 2.68 -21.15
N THR A 392 1.42 3.10 -19.99
CA THR A 392 2.05 4.14 -19.17
C THR A 392 3.32 3.62 -18.50
N GLN A 393 4.21 4.53 -18.04
CA GLN A 393 5.39 4.13 -17.26
C GLN A 393 5.01 3.33 -16.01
N GLN A 394 3.94 3.72 -15.32
CA GLN A 394 3.43 2.97 -14.17
C GLN A 394 3.00 1.55 -14.58
N GLN A 395 2.24 1.43 -15.66
CA GLN A 395 1.80 0.12 -16.15
C GLN A 395 2.95 -0.79 -16.58
N SER A 396 4.04 -0.22 -17.11
CA SER A 396 5.25 -0.97 -17.43
C SER A 396 6.01 -1.42 -16.17
N LEU A 397 6.03 -0.59 -15.11
CA LEU A 397 6.59 -0.95 -13.81
C LEU A 397 5.75 -2.01 -13.07
N ASP A 398 4.43 -1.99 -13.27
CA ASP A 398 3.50 -2.92 -12.64
C ASP A 398 3.63 -4.37 -13.17
N ASP A 399 4.40 -4.60 -14.23
CA ASP A 399 4.75 -5.96 -14.70
C ASP A 399 5.74 -6.68 -13.78
N VAL A 400 6.44 -5.93 -12.92
CA VAL A 400 7.48 -6.47 -12.04
C VAL A 400 7.01 -6.43 -10.59
N LEU A 401 7.03 -7.61 -9.94
CA LEU A 401 6.80 -7.72 -8.49
C LEU A 401 8.11 -7.48 -7.74
N ASP A 402 8.12 -6.50 -6.84
CA ASP A 402 9.26 -6.25 -5.96
C ASP A 402 9.16 -7.15 -4.72
N LEU A 403 10.20 -7.98 -4.52
CA LEU A 403 10.29 -8.85 -3.34
C LEU A 403 10.20 -8.08 -2.03
N SER A 404 10.73 -6.85 -1.99
CA SER A 404 10.67 -6.01 -0.80
C SER A 404 9.24 -5.63 -0.38
N ASP A 405 8.30 -5.68 -1.31
CA ASP A 405 6.88 -5.42 -1.04
C ASP A 405 6.18 -6.60 -0.34
N VAL A 406 6.82 -7.77 -0.21
CA VAL A 406 6.22 -9.00 0.33
C VAL A 406 6.98 -9.58 1.52
N ILE A 407 8.31 -9.50 1.54
CA ILE A 407 9.16 -10.09 2.59
C ILE A 407 9.15 -9.27 3.89
N GLY A 408 9.47 -9.95 5.01
CA GLY A 408 9.56 -9.35 6.33
C GLY A 408 8.22 -9.21 7.05
N LYS A 409 8.27 -8.71 8.27
CA LYS A 409 7.05 -8.38 9.05
C LYS A 409 6.38 -7.16 8.46
N ARG A 410 5.09 -7.26 8.16
CA ARG A 410 4.30 -6.20 7.53
C ARG A 410 3.07 -5.86 8.36
N ILE A 411 2.66 -4.60 8.28
CA ILE A 411 1.44 -4.11 8.91
C ILE A 411 0.65 -3.38 7.82
N VAL A 412 -0.47 -3.96 7.42
CA VAL A 412 -1.37 -3.38 6.43
C VAL A 412 -2.51 -2.69 7.18
N GLU A 413 -2.68 -1.40 6.92
CA GLU A 413 -3.82 -0.65 7.44
C GLU A 413 -5.04 -0.89 6.55
N THR A 414 -6.18 -1.22 7.16
CA THR A 414 -7.44 -1.49 6.48
C THR A 414 -8.56 -0.65 7.09
N ARG A 415 -9.50 -0.19 6.27
CA ARG A 415 -10.66 0.56 6.75
C ARG A 415 -11.55 -0.24 7.69
N LEU A 416 -11.76 -1.53 7.40
CA LEU A 416 -12.73 -2.36 8.12
C LEU A 416 -12.23 -2.87 9.47
N ARG A 417 -10.91 -3.07 9.63
CA ARG A 417 -10.35 -3.70 10.82
C ARG A 417 -9.15 -2.97 11.43
N GLY A 418 -8.76 -1.82 10.89
CA GLY A 418 -7.52 -1.14 11.28
C GLY A 418 -6.28 -1.93 10.84
N ARG A 419 -5.34 -2.15 11.74
CA ARG A 419 -4.05 -2.78 11.43
C ARG A 419 -4.14 -4.30 11.38
N VAL A 420 -3.77 -4.88 10.24
CA VAL A 420 -3.56 -6.32 10.08
C VAL A 420 -2.07 -6.58 10.00
N THR A 421 -1.56 -7.39 10.93
CA THR A 421 -0.15 -7.79 10.97
C THR A 421 0.05 -9.09 10.22
N VAL A 422 0.98 -9.10 9.26
CA VAL A 422 1.51 -10.30 8.61
C VAL A 422 2.89 -10.57 9.21
N ARG A 423 3.10 -11.78 9.68
CA ARG A 423 4.38 -12.22 10.26
C ARG A 423 5.36 -12.59 9.16
N GLU A 424 6.64 -12.43 9.44
CA GLU A 424 7.71 -12.73 8.49
C GLU A 424 7.69 -14.19 8.02
N GLU A 425 7.47 -15.13 8.95
CA GLU A 425 7.42 -16.56 8.63
C GLU A 425 6.31 -16.92 7.63
N ASN A 426 5.25 -16.12 7.55
CA ASN A 426 4.12 -16.35 6.64
C ASN A 426 4.39 -15.85 5.21
N ALA A 427 5.38 -14.99 5.01
CA ALA A 427 5.68 -14.40 3.70
C ALA A 427 6.12 -15.45 2.67
N ALA A 428 6.76 -16.52 3.09
CA ALA A 428 7.26 -17.57 2.19
C ALA A 428 6.15 -18.21 1.33
N ALA A 429 4.97 -18.46 1.91
CA ALA A 429 3.83 -19.03 1.18
C ALA A 429 3.33 -18.11 0.07
N ALA A 430 3.24 -16.79 0.35
CA ALA A 430 2.87 -15.81 -0.65
C ALA A 430 3.91 -15.70 -1.77
N LEU A 431 5.19 -15.71 -1.43
CA LEU A 431 6.30 -15.66 -2.39
C LEU A 431 6.29 -16.84 -3.35
N GLU A 432 6.02 -18.08 -2.86
CA GLU A 432 5.94 -19.25 -3.71
C GLU A 432 4.81 -19.15 -4.74
N VAL A 433 3.61 -18.71 -4.30
CA VAL A 433 2.47 -18.52 -5.20
C VAL A 433 2.76 -17.44 -6.22
N MET A 434 3.29 -16.29 -5.79
CA MET A 434 3.63 -15.17 -6.66
C MET A 434 4.67 -15.54 -7.72
N ALA A 435 5.74 -16.24 -7.32
CA ALA A 435 6.87 -16.54 -8.18
C ALA A 435 6.57 -17.63 -9.21
N ARG A 436 5.62 -18.54 -8.93
CA ARG A 436 5.42 -19.74 -9.74
C ARG A 436 4.04 -19.87 -10.37
N PHE A 437 3.00 -19.36 -9.72
CA PHE A 437 1.63 -19.75 -10.01
C PHE A 437 0.65 -18.59 -10.15
N ALA A 438 1.01 -17.38 -9.73
CA ALA A 438 0.12 -16.22 -9.84
C ALA A 438 -0.17 -15.89 -11.30
N VAL A 439 -1.38 -15.42 -11.56
CA VAL A 439 -1.72 -14.76 -12.82
C VAL A 439 -0.86 -13.50 -13.00
N ASN A 440 -0.88 -12.92 -14.21
CA ASN A 440 -0.24 -11.63 -14.42
C ASN A 440 -0.62 -10.67 -13.27
N PRO A 441 0.34 -10.06 -12.58
CA PRO A 441 0.09 -9.19 -11.43
C PRO A 441 -0.92 -8.09 -11.69
N LYS A 442 -1.00 -7.58 -12.89
CA LYS A 442 -1.93 -6.53 -13.31
C LYS A 442 -3.40 -6.93 -13.16
N TRP A 443 -3.72 -8.23 -13.28
CA TRP A 443 -5.05 -8.76 -13.03
C TRP A 443 -5.34 -9.08 -11.57
N LEU A 444 -4.31 -9.21 -10.72
CA LEU A 444 -4.44 -9.71 -9.36
C LEU A 444 -4.83 -8.59 -8.38
N VAL A 445 -6.09 -8.17 -8.45
CA VAL A 445 -6.59 -7.02 -7.67
C VAL A 445 -7.38 -7.40 -6.41
N TYR A 446 -7.77 -8.67 -6.29
CA TYR A 446 -8.55 -9.17 -5.17
C TYR A 446 -8.30 -10.66 -4.93
N LEU A 447 -8.28 -11.05 -3.66
CA LEU A 447 -8.40 -12.45 -3.26
C LEU A 447 -9.51 -12.61 -2.22
N PRO A 448 -10.42 -13.59 -2.40
CA PRO A 448 -11.55 -13.78 -1.51
C PRO A 448 -11.14 -14.40 -0.17
N PRO A 449 -11.82 -14.05 0.93
CA PRO A 449 -11.56 -14.61 2.24
C PRO A 449 -11.95 -16.08 2.32
N THR A 450 -11.32 -16.78 3.26
CA THR A 450 -11.82 -18.08 3.72
C THR A 450 -13.11 -17.91 4.51
N MET A 451 -13.90 -18.97 4.61
CA MET A 451 -15.16 -18.95 5.33
C MET A 451 -15.12 -19.93 6.51
N SER A 452 -15.53 -19.44 7.67
CA SER A 452 -15.67 -20.28 8.86
C SER A 452 -16.94 -21.14 8.78
N PRO A 453 -16.94 -22.38 9.26
CA PRO A 453 -18.19 -23.07 9.53
C PRO A 453 -18.91 -22.44 10.73
N VAL A 454 -20.18 -22.80 10.87
CA VAL A 454 -20.98 -22.50 12.07
C VAL A 454 -20.46 -23.24 13.31
N GLU A 455 -20.95 -22.87 14.48
CA GLU A 455 -20.79 -23.66 15.70
C GLU A 455 -21.32 -25.08 15.48
N THR A 456 -20.91 -25.99 16.34
CA THR A 456 -21.30 -27.39 16.23
C THR A 456 -22.67 -27.61 16.86
N SER A 457 -23.54 -28.29 16.13
CA SER A 457 -24.89 -28.65 16.61
C SER A 457 -24.86 -29.77 17.66
N LYS A 458 -25.78 -29.68 18.61
CA LYS A 458 -26.05 -30.72 19.62
C LYS A 458 -27.07 -31.74 19.16
N ILE A 459 -27.71 -31.52 18.02
CA ILE A 459 -28.69 -32.44 17.47
C ILE A 459 -28.00 -33.73 17.01
N ASP A 460 -28.59 -34.88 17.36
CA ASP A 460 -28.04 -36.18 17.07
C ASP A 460 -27.83 -36.40 15.56
N GLY A 461 -26.69 -36.91 15.19
CA GLY A 461 -26.32 -37.18 13.81
C GLY A 461 -25.94 -35.96 12.96
N TYR A 462 -25.92 -34.78 13.53
CA TYR A 462 -25.54 -33.52 12.83
C TYR A 462 -24.33 -32.87 13.48
N LEU A 463 -23.41 -32.42 12.67
CA LEU A 463 -22.30 -31.55 13.08
C LEU A 463 -22.62 -30.08 12.91
N GLU A 464 -23.31 -29.72 11.85
CA GLU A 464 -23.67 -28.35 11.48
C GLU A 464 -25.16 -28.26 11.16
N ARG A 465 -25.81 -27.16 11.60
CA ARG A 465 -27.22 -26.88 11.31
C ARG A 465 -27.48 -25.37 11.20
N PRO A 466 -28.58 -24.95 10.51
CA PRO A 466 -28.92 -23.54 10.35
C PRO A 466 -29.12 -22.77 11.66
N GLU A 467 -29.67 -23.43 12.67
CA GLU A 467 -29.99 -22.81 13.96
C GLU A 467 -28.75 -22.20 14.62
N GLU A 468 -27.56 -22.77 14.41
CA GLU A 468 -26.30 -22.26 14.93
C GLU A 468 -25.88 -20.96 14.22
N ALA A 469 -26.16 -20.85 12.90
CA ALA A 469 -25.91 -19.62 12.14
C ALA A 469 -26.87 -18.51 12.53
N LEU A 470 -28.15 -18.82 12.64
CA LEU A 470 -29.20 -17.88 13.06
C LEU A 470 -28.90 -17.32 14.46
N SER A 471 -28.51 -18.23 15.40
CA SER A 471 -28.13 -17.84 16.76
C SER A 471 -26.88 -16.96 16.80
N TYR A 472 -25.89 -17.25 15.98
CA TYR A 472 -24.65 -16.46 15.90
C TYR A 472 -24.93 -15.02 15.48
N TYR A 473 -25.70 -14.82 14.40
CA TYR A 473 -26.00 -13.48 13.88
C TYR A 473 -27.00 -12.73 14.78
N ALA A 474 -28.00 -13.40 15.33
CA ALA A 474 -28.92 -12.79 16.29
C ALA A 474 -28.18 -12.28 17.54
N ALA A 475 -27.24 -13.07 18.09
CA ALA A 475 -26.38 -12.65 19.19
C ALA A 475 -25.47 -11.47 18.83
N GLY A 476 -25.10 -11.34 17.55
CA GLY A 476 -24.38 -10.21 16.99
C GLY A 476 -25.19 -8.94 16.82
N GLY A 477 -26.53 -9.02 16.94
CA GLY A 477 -27.47 -7.89 16.76
C GLY A 477 -27.87 -7.67 15.31
N VAL A 478 -27.69 -8.67 14.45
CA VAL A 478 -28.18 -8.65 13.06
C VAL A 478 -29.68 -8.94 13.06
N GLU A 479 -30.45 -8.17 12.31
CA GLU A 479 -31.91 -8.32 12.20
C GLU A 479 -32.30 -9.31 11.09
N ARG A 480 -31.57 -9.26 9.97
CA ARG A 480 -31.84 -10.06 8.78
C ARG A 480 -30.61 -10.74 8.25
N VAL A 481 -30.77 -11.97 7.82
CA VAL A 481 -29.72 -12.75 7.15
C VAL A 481 -30.23 -13.29 5.82
N LEU A 482 -29.28 -13.57 4.94
CA LEU A 482 -29.54 -14.23 3.67
C LEU A 482 -28.92 -15.63 3.71
N PHE A 483 -29.71 -16.65 3.42
CA PHE A 483 -29.26 -18.00 3.12
C PHE A 483 -29.09 -18.14 1.61
N GLU A 484 -27.93 -18.50 1.16
CA GLU A 484 -27.63 -18.80 -0.24
C GLU A 484 -27.27 -20.29 -0.36
N GLU A 485 -27.71 -20.93 -1.44
CA GLU A 485 -27.25 -22.29 -1.76
C GLU A 485 -25.74 -22.29 -1.89
N LYS A 486 -25.08 -23.18 -1.15
CA LYS A 486 -23.66 -23.41 -1.27
C LYS A 486 -23.38 -24.40 -2.38
N HIS A 487 -22.75 -23.91 -3.44
CA HIS A 487 -22.42 -24.74 -4.58
C HIS A 487 -21.15 -25.55 -4.34
N MET A 488 -21.13 -26.77 -4.83
CA MET A 488 -19.93 -27.63 -4.85
C MET A 488 -19.13 -27.39 -6.10
N GLY A 489 -18.35 -26.34 -6.07
CA GLY A 489 -17.47 -25.92 -7.14
C GLY A 489 -16.09 -25.54 -6.64
N SER A 490 -15.47 -24.63 -7.36
CA SER A 490 -14.24 -23.97 -6.96
C SER A 490 -14.45 -22.47 -7.03
N ARG A 491 -14.06 -21.77 -5.96
CA ARG A 491 -14.14 -20.30 -5.91
C ARG A 491 -13.35 -19.70 -7.06
N ALA A 492 -13.98 -18.84 -7.82
CA ALA A 492 -13.43 -18.17 -8.97
C ALA A 492 -13.63 -16.66 -8.86
N VAL A 493 -12.56 -15.90 -9.01
CA VAL A 493 -12.61 -14.46 -9.20
C VAL A 493 -12.54 -14.19 -10.69
N VAL A 494 -13.51 -13.43 -11.20
CA VAL A 494 -13.55 -13.01 -12.59
C VAL A 494 -13.25 -11.51 -12.64
N VAL A 495 -12.17 -11.14 -13.33
CA VAL A 495 -11.89 -9.76 -13.71
C VAL A 495 -12.16 -9.64 -15.19
N ILE A 496 -13.07 -8.77 -15.57
CA ILE A 496 -13.53 -8.67 -16.96
C ILE A 496 -13.65 -7.22 -17.39
N ALA A 497 -13.13 -6.91 -18.57
CA ALA A 497 -13.29 -5.63 -19.24
C ALA A 497 -14.28 -5.76 -20.41
N ARG A 498 -14.89 -4.64 -20.79
CA ARG A 498 -15.83 -4.57 -21.90
C ARG A 498 -15.19 -4.99 -23.23
N ASP A 499 -13.92 -4.64 -23.42
CA ASP A 499 -13.10 -5.00 -24.57
C ASP A 499 -11.60 -4.96 -24.20
N GLU A 500 -10.74 -5.34 -25.16
CA GLU A 500 -9.28 -5.33 -24.99
C GLU A 500 -8.71 -3.91 -24.78
N ARG A 501 -9.31 -2.90 -25.39
CA ARG A 501 -8.90 -1.51 -25.22
C ARG A 501 -9.14 -1.06 -23.79
N CYS A 502 -10.31 -1.33 -23.23
CA CYS A 502 -10.64 -1.03 -21.84
C CYS A 502 -9.72 -1.78 -20.86
N ALA A 503 -9.33 -3.02 -21.20
CA ALA A 503 -8.37 -3.79 -20.41
C ALA A 503 -6.97 -3.16 -20.44
N ALA A 504 -6.50 -2.75 -21.62
CA ALA A 504 -5.22 -2.06 -21.75
C ALA A 504 -5.20 -0.72 -21.00
N GLU A 505 -6.24 0.10 -21.16
CA GLU A 505 -6.36 1.40 -20.49
C GLU A 505 -6.41 1.27 -18.95
N ARG A 506 -7.17 0.30 -18.43
CA ARG A 506 -7.38 0.18 -16.98
C ARG A 506 -6.36 -0.69 -16.26
N PHE A 507 -6.01 -1.83 -16.84
CA PHE A 507 -5.15 -2.84 -16.22
C PHE A 507 -3.74 -2.86 -16.83
N GLY A 508 -3.51 -2.22 -17.97
CA GLY A 508 -2.22 -2.26 -18.65
C GLY A 508 -1.91 -3.63 -19.25
N VAL A 509 -2.92 -4.43 -19.57
CA VAL A 509 -2.75 -5.75 -20.20
C VAL A 509 -3.17 -5.66 -21.66
N LEU A 510 -2.31 -6.18 -22.56
CA LEU A 510 -2.53 -6.18 -24.00
C LEU A 510 -2.97 -7.58 -24.47
N GLY A 511 -3.91 -7.65 -25.42
CA GLY A 511 -4.36 -8.90 -26.03
C GLY A 511 -5.25 -9.78 -25.15
N GLU A 512 -5.65 -9.32 -23.97
CA GLU A 512 -6.62 -10.00 -23.09
C GLU A 512 -7.68 -8.99 -22.65
N SER A 513 -8.91 -9.43 -22.50
CA SER A 513 -10.03 -8.59 -22.02
C SER A 513 -10.65 -9.11 -20.73
N GLY A 514 -9.97 -9.99 -20.05
CA GLY A 514 -10.38 -10.53 -18.75
C GLY A 514 -9.61 -11.77 -18.36
N ILE A 515 -9.85 -12.22 -17.14
CA ILE A 515 -9.21 -13.42 -16.58
C ILE A 515 -10.10 -14.07 -15.53
N ILE A 516 -9.93 -15.37 -15.35
CA ILE A 516 -10.57 -16.14 -14.28
C ILE A 516 -9.47 -16.81 -13.45
N TYR A 517 -9.42 -16.49 -12.15
CA TYR A 517 -8.44 -17.10 -11.26
C TYR A 517 -9.06 -17.63 -9.96
N THR A 518 -8.34 -18.56 -9.35
CA THR A 518 -8.77 -19.22 -8.11
C THR A 518 -8.58 -18.32 -6.90
N ARG A 519 -9.12 -18.70 -5.75
CA ARG A 519 -8.95 -18.02 -4.46
C ARG A 519 -7.49 -17.75 -4.08
N THR A 520 -6.54 -18.52 -4.61
CA THR A 520 -5.10 -18.35 -4.37
C THR A 520 -4.36 -17.61 -5.47
N GLY A 521 -5.06 -16.95 -6.40
CA GLY A 521 -4.44 -16.16 -7.46
C GLY A 521 -3.83 -16.98 -8.60
N ARG A 522 -4.18 -18.26 -8.74
CA ARG A 522 -3.76 -19.11 -9.86
C ARG A 522 -4.80 -19.04 -10.96
N ARG A 523 -4.36 -18.97 -12.23
CA ARG A 523 -5.29 -19.05 -13.36
C ARG A 523 -6.19 -20.28 -13.24
N PHE A 524 -7.48 -20.12 -13.47
CA PHE A 524 -8.44 -21.20 -13.26
C PHE A 524 -8.32 -22.26 -14.36
N PHE A 525 -8.25 -21.83 -15.61
CA PHE A 525 -8.17 -22.71 -16.76
C PHE A 525 -6.74 -22.93 -17.24
N SER A 526 -6.42 -24.17 -17.59
CA SER A 526 -5.19 -24.50 -18.34
C SER A 526 -5.38 -24.28 -19.83
N ASP A 527 -6.60 -24.44 -20.33
CA ASP A 527 -7.00 -24.14 -21.72
C ASP A 527 -7.48 -22.69 -21.81
N LEU A 528 -6.67 -21.85 -22.45
CA LEU A 528 -6.96 -20.43 -22.63
C LEU A 528 -8.14 -20.19 -23.55
N ASN A 529 -8.39 -21.07 -24.56
CA ASN A 529 -9.53 -20.91 -25.44
C ASN A 529 -10.84 -21.11 -24.68
N LEU A 530 -10.88 -22.09 -23.78
CA LEU A 530 -12.05 -22.36 -22.97
C LEU A 530 -12.35 -21.20 -22.01
N GLU A 531 -11.30 -20.63 -21.39
CA GLU A 531 -11.43 -19.44 -20.56
C GLU A 531 -11.97 -18.25 -21.37
N GLN A 532 -11.43 -18.02 -22.55
CA GLN A 532 -11.86 -16.93 -23.42
C GLN A 532 -13.34 -17.10 -23.83
N GLN A 533 -13.76 -18.31 -24.20
CA GLN A 533 -15.16 -18.60 -24.53
C GLN A 533 -16.09 -18.30 -23.35
N LEU A 534 -15.71 -18.65 -22.12
CA LEU A 534 -16.50 -18.34 -20.93
C LEU A 534 -16.57 -16.83 -20.68
N LEU A 535 -15.44 -16.12 -20.81
CA LEU A 535 -15.40 -14.67 -20.68
C LEU A 535 -16.22 -13.96 -21.76
N GLU A 536 -16.19 -14.43 -23.00
CA GLU A 536 -17.03 -13.89 -24.09
C GLU A 536 -18.51 -14.13 -23.83
N ARG A 537 -18.89 -15.33 -23.33
CA ARG A 537 -20.27 -15.63 -22.94
C ARG A 537 -20.76 -14.69 -21.84
N LEU A 538 -19.95 -14.50 -20.80
CA LEU A 538 -20.26 -13.59 -19.70
C LEU A 538 -20.37 -12.14 -20.19
N ARG A 539 -19.43 -11.68 -21.01
CA ARG A 539 -19.42 -10.33 -21.59
C ARG A 539 -20.64 -10.08 -22.47
N GLY A 540 -21.02 -11.06 -23.27
CA GLY A 540 -22.24 -11.02 -24.09
C GLY A 540 -23.48 -10.85 -23.23
N ALA A 541 -23.59 -11.59 -22.13
CA ALA A 541 -24.70 -11.48 -21.18
C ALA A 541 -24.69 -10.12 -20.43
N MET A 542 -23.52 -9.61 -20.04
CA MET A 542 -23.38 -8.28 -19.46
C MET A 542 -23.83 -7.18 -20.42
N THR A 543 -23.47 -7.29 -21.68
CA THR A 543 -23.88 -6.34 -22.72
C THR A 543 -25.40 -6.43 -22.99
N ALA A 544 -25.95 -7.62 -23.10
CA ALA A 544 -27.38 -7.83 -23.35
C ALA A 544 -28.28 -7.40 -22.17
N SER A 545 -27.72 -7.30 -20.96
CA SER A 545 -28.41 -6.80 -19.75
C SER A 545 -28.20 -5.30 -19.51
N ASP A 546 -27.63 -4.55 -20.44
CA ASP A 546 -27.27 -3.14 -20.31
C ASP A 546 -26.37 -2.85 -19.09
N PHE A 547 -25.55 -3.83 -18.67
CA PHE A 547 -24.74 -3.75 -17.47
C PHE A 547 -23.74 -2.58 -17.51
N TRP A 548 -23.05 -2.42 -18.63
CA TRP A 548 -22.01 -1.41 -18.82
C TRP A 548 -22.54 0.01 -18.72
N GLU A 549 -23.71 0.24 -19.31
CA GLU A 549 -24.39 1.53 -19.34
C GLU A 549 -25.07 1.86 -18.00
N ARG A 550 -25.74 0.88 -17.40
CA ARG A 550 -26.44 1.08 -16.11
C ARG A 550 -25.48 1.38 -14.95
N LEU A 551 -24.31 0.77 -14.97
CA LEU A 551 -23.30 0.97 -13.91
C LEU A 551 -22.19 1.94 -14.34
N GLU A 552 -22.32 2.58 -15.53
CA GLU A 552 -21.35 3.54 -16.06
C GLU A 552 -19.92 3.02 -15.96
N THR A 553 -19.70 1.76 -16.39
CA THR A 553 -18.41 1.07 -16.19
C THR A 553 -17.92 0.41 -17.47
N THR A 554 -16.61 0.23 -17.56
CA THR A 554 -15.97 -0.51 -18.66
C THR A 554 -15.29 -1.80 -18.18
N TRP A 555 -15.36 -2.11 -16.88
CA TRP A 555 -14.79 -3.30 -16.28
C TRP A 555 -15.53 -3.69 -15.00
N ALA A 556 -15.38 -4.94 -14.58
CA ALA A 556 -15.94 -5.44 -13.33
C ALA A 556 -15.05 -6.51 -12.68
N VAL A 557 -15.16 -6.62 -11.37
CA VAL A 557 -14.61 -7.73 -10.59
C VAL A 557 -15.77 -8.48 -9.93
N LEU A 558 -15.88 -9.77 -10.26
CA LEU A 558 -16.93 -10.65 -9.76
C LEU A 558 -16.35 -11.73 -8.87
N ASP A 559 -17.09 -12.12 -7.84
CA ASP A 559 -16.80 -13.27 -7.02
C ASP A 559 -17.84 -14.36 -7.33
N CYS A 560 -17.36 -15.52 -7.78
CA CYS A 560 -18.17 -16.57 -8.38
C CYS A 560 -17.81 -17.94 -7.81
N GLU A 561 -18.69 -18.91 -8.03
CA GLU A 561 -18.36 -20.33 -7.94
C GLU A 561 -18.44 -20.95 -9.32
N LEU A 562 -17.41 -21.72 -9.70
CA LEU A 562 -17.36 -22.42 -10.98
C LEU A 562 -17.42 -23.93 -10.76
N MET A 563 -18.42 -24.57 -11.35
CA MET A 563 -18.68 -26.00 -11.26
C MET A 563 -18.40 -26.71 -12.58
N PRO A 564 -18.14 -28.04 -12.58
CA PRO A 564 -18.16 -28.92 -11.42
C PRO A 564 -16.86 -28.86 -10.59
N TRP A 565 -16.93 -29.29 -9.34
CA TRP A 565 -15.76 -29.50 -8.51
C TRP A 565 -14.74 -30.45 -9.16
N SER A 566 -15.22 -31.50 -9.86
CA SER A 566 -14.38 -32.46 -10.57
C SER A 566 -13.45 -31.83 -11.61
N ALA A 567 -13.77 -30.69 -12.17
CA ALA A 567 -12.91 -29.99 -13.14
C ALA A 567 -11.53 -29.61 -12.55
N LYS A 568 -11.43 -29.34 -11.24
CA LYS A 568 -10.16 -29.05 -10.54
C LYS A 568 -9.67 -30.23 -9.71
N ALA A 569 -10.57 -31.09 -9.26
CA ALA A 569 -10.28 -32.19 -8.33
C ALA A 569 -10.17 -33.57 -9.02
N GLN A 570 -10.07 -33.61 -10.35
CA GLN A 570 -10.06 -34.87 -11.10
C GLN A 570 -9.00 -35.84 -10.59
N THR A 571 -7.76 -35.39 -10.45
CA THR A 571 -6.67 -36.23 -9.93
C THR A 571 -6.95 -36.72 -8.52
N LEU A 572 -7.52 -35.90 -7.65
CA LEU A 572 -7.88 -36.26 -6.28
C LEU A 572 -9.00 -37.31 -6.27
N LEU A 573 -9.98 -37.13 -7.14
CA LEU A 573 -11.08 -38.08 -7.31
C LEU A 573 -10.58 -39.46 -7.77
N GLU A 574 -9.76 -39.48 -8.82
CA GLU A 574 -9.22 -40.72 -9.41
C GLU A 574 -8.24 -41.46 -8.50
N GLN A 575 -7.40 -40.71 -7.78
CA GLN A 575 -6.33 -41.31 -6.97
C GLN A 575 -6.72 -41.60 -5.51
N GLN A 576 -7.72 -40.88 -4.97
CA GLN A 576 -8.08 -41.01 -3.56
C GLN A 576 -9.55 -41.43 -3.34
N TYR A 577 -10.51 -40.63 -3.77
CA TYR A 577 -11.92 -40.84 -3.42
C TYR A 577 -12.52 -42.10 -4.06
N ALA A 578 -12.36 -42.28 -5.34
CA ALA A 578 -12.93 -43.41 -6.07
C ALA A 578 -12.30 -44.75 -5.68
N PRO A 579 -10.96 -44.87 -5.58
CA PRO A 579 -10.35 -46.15 -5.14
C PRO A 579 -10.72 -46.53 -3.72
N VAL A 580 -10.75 -45.57 -2.78
CA VAL A 580 -11.12 -45.81 -1.38
C VAL A 580 -12.57 -46.29 -1.28
N GLY A 581 -13.50 -45.60 -1.96
CA GLY A 581 -14.91 -45.99 -2.00
C GLY A 581 -15.15 -47.39 -2.59
N ALA A 582 -14.51 -47.68 -3.72
CA ALA A 582 -14.64 -48.97 -4.40
C ALA A 582 -14.05 -50.14 -3.57
N ALA A 583 -12.85 -49.97 -3.02
CA ALA A 583 -12.19 -50.97 -2.19
C ALA A 583 -12.98 -51.26 -0.90
N ALA A 584 -13.43 -50.23 -0.22
CA ALA A 584 -14.23 -50.33 0.99
C ALA A 584 -15.57 -51.04 0.74
N LEU A 585 -16.29 -50.66 -0.33
CA LEU A 585 -17.55 -51.34 -0.71
C LEU A 585 -17.34 -52.80 -1.01
N SER A 586 -16.34 -53.15 -1.83
CA SER A 586 -16.03 -54.55 -2.16
C SER A 586 -15.68 -55.39 -0.94
N SER A 587 -14.82 -54.87 -0.07
CA SER A 587 -14.36 -55.58 1.13
C SER A 587 -15.47 -55.75 2.15
N LEU A 588 -16.25 -54.72 2.43
CA LEU A 588 -17.34 -54.74 3.38
C LEU A 588 -18.53 -55.59 2.90
N SER A 589 -18.86 -55.56 1.60
CA SER A 589 -19.91 -56.43 1.04
C SER A 589 -19.58 -57.89 1.22
N ARG A 590 -18.31 -58.31 0.98
CA ARG A 590 -17.86 -59.66 1.21
C ARG A 590 -17.87 -60.04 2.68
N ALA A 591 -17.42 -59.14 3.56
CA ALA A 591 -17.42 -59.36 5.00
C ALA A 591 -18.84 -59.55 5.55
N VAL A 592 -19.78 -58.69 5.14
CA VAL A 592 -21.19 -58.81 5.52
C VAL A 592 -21.80 -60.09 5.03
N ALA A 593 -21.56 -60.48 3.76
CA ALA A 593 -22.08 -61.77 3.23
C ALA A 593 -21.56 -62.99 3.99
N VAL A 594 -20.29 -62.97 4.41
CA VAL A 594 -19.70 -64.05 5.22
C VAL A 594 -20.30 -64.07 6.64
N LEU A 595 -20.45 -62.92 7.28
CA LEU A 595 -21.02 -62.80 8.61
C LEU A 595 -22.51 -63.18 8.64
N GLU A 596 -23.25 -62.92 7.57
CA GLU A 596 -24.66 -63.30 7.41
C GLU A 596 -24.83 -64.84 7.39
N GLN A 597 -23.91 -65.51 6.72
CA GLN A 597 -23.91 -66.99 6.69
C GLN A 597 -23.44 -67.61 8.00
N GLY A 598 -22.64 -66.89 8.79
CA GLY A 598 -21.94 -67.46 9.93
C GLY A 598 -22.68 -67.41 11.26
N ASN A 599 -23.83 -66.85 11.41
CA ASN A 599 -24.78 -66.79 12.55
C ASN A 599 -24.24 -66.75 13.99
N HIS A 600 -22.90 -66.53 14.19
CA HIS A 600 -22.22 -66.70 15.47
C HIS A 600 -21.79 -65.39 16.16
N VAL A 601 -21.93 -64.24 15.50
CA VAL A 601 -21.45 -62.97 16.02
C VAL A 601 -22.40 -61.78 15.60
N PRO A 602 -23.60 -61.73 16.14
CA PRO A 602 -24.61 -60.74 15.73
C PRO A 602 -24.14 -59.28 15.83
N GLU A 603 -23.40 -58.91 16.87
CA GLU A 603 -22.86 -57.54 17.06
C GLU A 603 -21.86 -57.18 15.97
N LEU A 604 -21.01 -58.13 15.53
CA LEU A 604 -20.04 -57.92 14.46
C LEU A 604 -20.76 -57.74 13.12
N PHE A 605 -21.78 -58.55 12.85
CA PHE A 605 -22.60 -58.44 11.66
C PHE A 605 -23.26 -57.06 11.56
N GLU A 606 -23.98 -56.61 12.61
CA GLU A 606 -24.63 -55.34 12.61
C GLU A 606 -23.61 -54.16 12.45
N ARG A 607 -22.46 -54.24 13.09
CA ARG A 607 -21.38 -53.27 12.92
C ARG A 607 -20.88 -53.20 11.47
N PHE A 608 -20.61 -54.34 10.82
CA PHE A 608 -20.14 -54.36 9.44
C PHE A 608 -21.24 -53.96 8.45
N ARG A 609 -22.50 -54.28 8.71
CA ARG A 609 -23.64 -53.84 7.93
C ARG A 609 -23.84 -52.32 8.00
N ALA A 610 -23.74 -51.75 9.18
CA ALA A 610 -23.76 -50.32 9.37
C ALA A 610 -22.62 -49.62 8.63
N ARG A 611 -21.38 -50.17 8.71
CA ARG A 611 -20.24 -49.63 7.95
C ARG A 611 -20.44 -49.69 6.44
N LEU A 612 -20.98 -50.78 5.95
CA LEU A 612 -21.31 -50.90 4.52
C LEU A 612 -22.28 -49.82 4.06
N SER A 613 -23.33 -49.55 4.86
CA SER A 613 -24.29 -48.51 4.58
C SER A 613 -23.62 -47.12 4.56
N THR A 614 -22.73 -46.80 5.51
CA THR A 614 -22.04 -45.53 5.56
C THR A 614 -21.06 -45.29 4.40
N VAL A 615 -20.40 -46.40 3.94
CA VAL A 615 -19.50 -46.34 2.78
C VAL A 615 -20.29 -46.19 1.46
N ALA A 616 -21.46 -46.82 1.35
CA ALA A 616 -22.36 -46.59 0.21
C ALA A 616 -22.81 -45.15 0.15
N ALA A 617 -23.24 -44.57 1.27
CA ALA A 617 -23.60 -43.16 1.35
C ALA A 617 -22.42 -42.22 1.01
N TYR A 618 -21.18 -42.55 1.40
CA TYR A 618 -19.97 -41.82 1.04
C TYR A 618 -19.74 -41.81 -0.48
N ARG A 619 -19.81 -42.95 -1.13
CA ARG A 619 -19.70 -43.01 -2.60
C ARG A 619 -20.77 -42.20 -3.29
N ASP A 620 -22.01 -42.36 -2.88
CA ASP A 620 -23.15 -41.65 -3.48
C ASP A 620 -23.05 -40.13 -3.26
N ALA A 621 -22.47 -39.69 -2.12
CA ALA A 621 -22.27 -38.31 -1.83
C ALA A 621 -21.27 -37.64 -2.81
N TYR A 622 -20.04 -38.17 -2.97
CA TYR A 622 -19.07 -37.54 -3.87
C TYR A 622 -19.46 -37.67 -5.36
N ALA A 623 -20.14 -38.76 -5.75
CA ALA A 623 -20.55 -38.98 -7.13
C ALA A 623 -21.53 -37.91 -7.64
N ARG A 624 -22.32 -37.29 -6.78
CA ARG A 624 -23.27 -36.22 -7.12
C ARG A 624 -22.62 -34.94 -7.61
N TYR A 625 -21.39 -34.66 -7.21
CA TYR A 625 -20.67 -33.43 -7.52
C TYR A 625 -19.64 -33.60 -8.64
N CYS A 626 -19.65 -34.76 -9.29
CA CYS A 626 -18.70 -35.11 -10.35
C CYS A 626 -19.46 -35.44 -11.63
N TRP A 627 -19.21 -34.69 -12.67
CA TRP A 627 -19.65 -35.00 -14.02
C TRP A 627 -18.53 -34.73 -15.02
N PRO A 628 -18.52 -35.42 -16.18
CA PRO A 628 -17.52 -35.21 -17.20
C PRO A 628 -17.60 -33.81 -17.77
N VAL A 629 -16.45 -33.20 -18.05
CA VAL A 629 -16.33 -31.92 -18.70
C VAL A 629 -15.63 -32.11 -20.04
N GLN A 630 -16.33 -31.84 -21.14
CA GLN A 630 -15.86 -32.00 -22.51
C GLN A 630 -15.93 -30.67 -23.28
N SER A 631 -16.83 -29.77 -22.87
CA SER A 631 -17.08 -28.50 -23.53
C SER A 631 -17.42 -27.40 -22.51
N LEU A 632 -17.56 -26.18 -22.98
CA LEU A 632 -18.02 -25.07 -22.14
C LEU A 632 -19.39 -25.32 -21.53
N GLU A 633 -20.29 -26.00 -22.26
CA GLU A 633 -21.67 -26.25 -21.82
C GLU A 633 -21.74 -27.19 -20.61
N ASP A 634 -20.65 -27.86 -20.26
CA ASP A 634 -20.55 -28.71 -19.08
C ASP A 634 -20.17 -27.91 -17.82
N TYR A 635 -19.73 -26.66 -17.97
CA TYR A 635 -19.45 -25.76 -16.83
C TYR A 635 -20.70 -25.01 -16.38
N ARG A 636 -20.69 -24.61 -15.11
CA ARG A 636 -21.71 -23.77 -14.51
C ARG A 636 -21.03 -22.69 -13.69
N LEU A 637 -21.20 -21.41 -14.06
CA LEU A 637 -20.69 -20.25 -13.32
C LEU A 637 -21.84 -19.59 -12.56
N ALA A 638 -21.73 -19.56 -11.22
CA ALA A 638 -22.65 -18.87 -10.32
C ALA A 638 -21.96 -17.63 -9.74
N PRO A 639 -22.19 -16.42 -10.29
CA PRO A 639 -21.73 -15.20 -9.67
C PRO A 639 -22.63 -14.84 -8.47
N PHE A 640 -22.04 -14.41 -7.37
CA PHE A 640 -22.80 -14.03 -6.17
C PHE A 640 -22.38 -12.70 -5.56
N HIS A 641 -21.23 -12.12 -5.95
CA HIS A 641 -20.90 -10.73 -5.64
C HIS A 641 -20.37 -9.98 -6.86
N LEU A 642 -20.92 -8.80 -7.09
CA LEU A 642 -20.31 -7.77 -7.89
C LEU A 642 -19.46 -6.91 -6.94
N LEU A 643 -18.14 -7.11 -6.95
CA LEU A 643 -17.24 -6.53 -5.95
C LEU A 643 -16.83 -5.09 -6.26
N ALA A 644 -16.47 -4.82 -7.51
CA ALA A 644 -16.00 -3.50 -7.95
C ALA A 644 -16.30 -3.23 -9.43
N THR A 645 -16.49 -1.95 -9.73
CA THR A 645 -16.63 -1.38 -11.06
C THR A 645 -15.84 -0.07 -11.13
N GLU A 646 -15.94 0.69 -12.24
CA GLU A 646 -15.28 1.99 -12.34
C GLU A 646 -15.77 2.93 -11.22
N GLY A 647 -14.82 3.46 -10.46
CA GLY A 647 -15.06 4.42 -9.38
C GLY A 647 -15.72 3.87 -8.12
N ALA A 648 -16.12 2.59 -8.05
CA ALA A 648 -16.86 2.05 -6.93
C ALA A 648 -16.41 0.65 -6.48
N VAL A 649 -16.35 0.46 -5.15
CA VAL A 649 -16.34 -0.87 -4.51
C VAL A 649 -17.69 -1.06 -3.83
N HIS A 650 -18.44 -2.06 -4.23
CA HIS A 650 -19.84 -2.26 -3.85
C HIS A 650 -20.01 -2.89 -2.47
N SER A 651 -19.05 -2.73 -1.58
CA SER A 651 -19.15 -3.17 -0.17
C SER A 651 -20.16 -2.37 0.68
N ASP A 652 -20.70 -1.29 0.14
CA ASP A 652 -21.79 -0.48 0.70
C ASP A 652 -23.17 -0.99 0.31
N LYS A 653 -23.29 -1.90 -0.64
CA LYS A 653 -24.53 -2.53 -1.10
C LYS A 653 -24.80 -3.78 -0.28
N ASN A 654 -26.08 -4.08 -0.06
CA ASN A 654 -26.47 -5.32 0.62
C ASN A 654 -26.45 -6.53 -0.34
N HIS A 655 -26.44 -7.74 0.22
CA HIS A 655 -26.35 -8.96 -0.58
C HIS A 655 -27.52 -9.17 -1.56
N ARG A 656 -28.71 -8.66 -1.26
CA ARG A 656 -29.84 -8.68 -2.18
C ARG A 656 -29.53 -7.91 -3.46
N TRP A 657 -29.00 -6.70 -3.34
CA TRP A 657 -28.59 -5.90 -4.49
C TRP A 657 -27.58 -6.64 -5.37
N HIS A 658 -26.58 -7.29 -4.78
CA HIS A 658 -25.59 -8.06 -5.55
C HIS A 658 -26.24 -9.17 -6.37
N LEU A 659 -27.14 -9.93 -5.75
CA LEU A 659 -27.82 -11.06 -6.41
C LEU A 659 -28.84 -10.59 -7.45
N GLU A 660 -29.51 -9.47 -7.24
CA GLU A 660 -30.41 -8.85 -8.23
C GLU A 660 -29.64 -8.37 -9.46
N GLU A 661 -28.49 -7.68 -9.29
CA GLU A 661 -27.68 -7.22 -10.40
C GLU A 661 -27.11 -8.39 -11.21
N LEU A 662 -26.58 -9.39 -10.53
CA LEU A 662 -26.03 -10.59 -11.16
C LEU A 662 -27.13 -11.47 -11.78
N GLY A 663 -28.30 -11.51 -11.17
CA GLY A 663 -29.46 -12.20 -11.68
C GLY A 663 -29.93 -11.67 -13.04
N ARG A 664 -29.83 -10.34 -13.26
CA ARG A 664 -30.13 -9.73 -14.56
C ARG A 664 -29.19 -10.22 -15.65
N ILE A 665 -27.90 -10.39 -15.33
CA ILE A 665 -26.89 -10.92 -16.26
C ILE A 665 -27.22 -12.38 -16.59
N CYS A 666 -27.56 -13.19 -15.60
CA CYS A 666 -27.88 -14.60 -15.81
C CYS A 666 -29.20 -14.80 -16.56
N ALA A 667 -30.20 -13.92 -16.38
CA ALA A 667 -31.52 -14.04 -17.00
C ALA A 667 -31.53 -13.86 -18.53
N VAL A 668 -30.55 -13.12 -19.08
CA VAL A 668 -30.45 -12.92 -20.55
C VAL A 668 -29.62 -14.00 -21.25
N ASN A 669 -29.08 -14.96 -20.51
CA ASN A 669 -28.25 -16.03 -21.04
C ASN A 669 -29.15 -17.20 -21.48
N GLU A 670 -29.02 -17.62 -22.75
CA GLU A 670 -29.81 -18.73 -23.33
C GLU A 670 -29.31 -20.12 -22.91
N SER A 671 -28.18 -20.22 -22.21
CA SER A 671 -27.57 -21.49 -21.79
C SER A 671 -27.49 -21.59 -20.27
N ASP A 672 -27.41 -22.83 -19.75
CA ASP A 672 -27.26 -23.09 -18.32
C ASP A 672 -25.85 -22.79 -17.78
N VAL A 673 -24.92 -22.27 -18.59
CA VAL A 673 -23.56 -21.95 -18.17
C VAL A 673 -23.51 -20.83 -17.12
N LEU A 674 -24.36 -19.80 -17.24
CA LEU A 674 -24.53 -18.74 -16.24
C LEU A 674 -25.84 -18.95 -15.52
N PHE A 675 -25.82 -19.03 -14.20
CA PHE A 675 -27.07 -19.22 -13.44
C PHE A 675 -27.04 -18.50 -12.10
N THR A 676 -28.22 -18.22 -11.57
CA THR A 676 -28.41 -17.54 -10.30
C THR A 676 -28.40 -18.51 -9.12
N THR A 677 -27.75 -18.13 -8.04
CA THR A 677 -27.77 -18.86 -6.77
C THR A 677 -29.15 -18.76 -6.11
N GLN A 678 -29.72 -19.90 -5.69
CA GLN A 678 -30.94 -19.91 -4.90
C GLN A 678 -30.70 -19.22 -3.56
N GLN A 679 -31.67 -18.45 -3.10
CA GLN A 679 -31.55 -17.66 -1.87
C GLN A 679 -32.87 -17.64 -1.07
N LEU A 680 -32.72 -17.41 0.24
CA LEU A 680 -33.83 -17.20 1.16
C LEU A 680 -33.45 -16.11 2.17
N GLU A 681 -34.21 -15.03 2.21
CA GLU A 681 -34.05 -13.98 3.24
C GLU A 681 -34.79 -14.38 4.51
N VAL A 682 -34.16 -14.20 5.67
CA VAL A 682 -34.64 -14.64 6.96
C VAL A 682 -34.62 -13.48 7.94
N ASP A 683 -35.80 -13.19 8.52
CA ASP A 683 -35.99 -12.28 9.64
C ASP A 683 -35.65 -13.02 10.95
N LEU A 684 -34.62 -12.60 11.65
CA LEU A 684 -34.14 -13.23 12.88
C LEU A 684 -35.07 -12.95 14.10
N SER A 685 -35.96 -11.99 14.00
CA SER A 685 -36.96 -11.73 15.03
C SER A 685 -38.19 -12.65 14.92
N SER A 686 -38.44 -13.23 13.72
CA SER A 686 -39.56 -14.11 13.43
C SER A 686 -39.17 -15.58 13.59
N GLU A 687 -39.82 -16.29 14.50
CA GLU A 687 -39.62 -17.74 14.68
C GLU A 687 -40.07 -18.52 13.43
N GLU A 688 -41.13 -18.06 12.77
CA GLU A 688 -41.64 -18.69 11.55
C GLU A 688 -40.62 -18.61 10.43
N SER A 689 -39.98 -17.42 10.24
CA SER A 689 -38.94 -17.19 9.23
C SER A 689 -37.68 -18.03 9.53
N ARG A 690 -37.31 -18.16 10.81
CA ARG A 690 -36.17 -19.04 11.23
C ARG A 690 -36.50 -20.51 10.94
N MET A 691 -37.70 -20.97 11.21
CA MET A 691 -38.15 -22.33 10.90
C MET A 691 -38.20 -22.59 9.39
N GLU A 692 -38.56 -21.60 8.60
CA GLU A 692 -38.54 -21.69 7.14
C GLU A 692 -37.11 -21.89 6.61
N ALA A 693 -36.12 -21.18 7.15
CA ALA A 693 -34.71 -21.39 6.80
C ALA A 693 -34.23 -22.81 7.09
N VAL A 694 -34.65 -23.38 8.22
CA VAL A 694 -34.32 -24.78 8.55
C VAL A 694 -34.93 -25.74 7.54
N ARG A 695 -36.25 -25.59 7.24
CA ARG A 695 -36.95 -26.43 6.25
C ARG A 695 -36.32 -26.30 4.84
N TRP A 696 -35.99 -25.07 4.45
CA TRP A 696 -35.33 -24.81 3.16
C TRP A 696 -33.98 -25.53 3.05
N TRP A 697 -33.16 -25.42 4.10
CA TRP A 697 -31.87 -26.12 4.16
C TRP A 697 -32.00 -27.64 4.18
N GLU A 698 -32.97 -28.18 4.92
CA GLU A 698 -33.29 -29.61 4.95
C GLU A 698 -33.71 -30.11 3.56
N ALA A 699 -34.61 -29.38 2.89
CA ALA A 699 -35.03 -29.71 1.54
C ALA A 699 -33.86 -29.65 0.53
N LEU A 700 -32.99 -28.64 0.64
CA LEU A 700 -31.81 -28.49 -0.20
C LEU A 700 -30.84 -29.66 -0.02
N THR A 701 -30.49 -29.99 1.21
CA THR A 701 -29.54 -31.08 1.52
C THR A 701 -30.12 -32.47 1.24
N ALA A 702 -31.41 -32.67 1.40
CA ALA A 702 -32.09 -33.92 1.04
C ALA A 702 -32.05 -34.19 -0.48
N ARG A 703 -32.09 -33.14 -1.32
CA ARG A 703 -31.89 -33.25 -2.78
C ARG A 703 -30.43 -33.46 -3.18
N GLY A 704 -29.51 -33.41 -2.21
CA GLY A 704 -28.08 -33.61 -2.44
C GLY A 704 -27.27 -32.33 -2.53
N GLY A 705 -27.83 -31.17 -2.20
CA GLY A 705 -27.10 -29.90 -2.11
C GLY A 705 -26.01 -29.97 -1.04
N GLU A 706 -24.92 -29.21 -1.23
CA GLU A 706 -23.80 -29.14 -0.28
C GLU A 706 -24.24 -28.58 1.08
N GLY A 707 -25.20 -27.67 1.08
CA GLY A 707 -25.66 -26.90 2.23
C GLY A 707 -25.90 -25.44 1.88
N ALA A 708 -25.75 -24.57 2.85
CA ALA A 708 -25.99 -23.15 2.67
C ALA A 708 -24.81 -22.29 3.15
N VAL A 709 -24.75 -21.07 2.64
CA VAL A 709 -23.94 -19.96 3.17
C VAL A 709 -24.94 -19.00 3.81
N CYS A 710 -24.78 -18.73 5.11
CA CYS A 710 -25.55 -17.71 5.82
C CYS A 710 -24.71 -16.44 5.94
N LYS A 711 -25.28 -15.32 5.49
CA LYS A 711 -24.65 -13.99 5.49
C LYS A 711 -25.56 -12.98 6.20
N PRO A 712 -25.06 -11.94 6.88
CA PRO A 712 -25.87 -10.78 7.18
C PRO A 712 -26.48 -10.22 5.91
N LEU A 713 -27.64 -9.59 5.94
CA LEU A 713 -28.19 -8.93 4.75
C LEU A 713 -27.25 -7.83 4.25
N GLU A 714 -26.67 -7.06 5.17
CA GLU A 714 -25.64 -6.06 4.88
C GLU A 714 -24.29 -6.74 4.56
N PHE A 715 -23.62 -6.30 3.49
CA PHE A 715 -22.34 -6.84 3.07
C PHE A 715 -21.24 -6.70 4.15
N VAL A 716 -21.25 -5.56 4.87
CA VAL A 716 -20.38 -5.28 6.01
C VAL A 716 -21.24 -5.11 7.26
N ALA A 717 -21.23 -6.08 8.15
CA ALA A 717 -22.02 -6.04 9.38
C ALA A 717 -21.12 -5.87 10.61
N HIS A 718 -21.56 -5.02 11.55
CA HIS A 718 -20.88 -4.77 12.81
C HIS A 718 -21.76 -5.16 13.98
N GLY A 719 -21.19 -5.91 14.91
CA GLY A 719 -21.81 -6.22 16.19
C GLY A 719 -21.15 -5.44 17.34
N LYS A 720 -21.59 -5.70 18.56
CA LYS A 720 -21.06 -5.04 19.78
C LYS A 720 -19.55 -5.17 19.97
N ARG A 721 -18.91 -6.19 19.37
CA ARG A 721 -17.47 -6.49 19.49
C ARG A 721 -16.69 -6.15 18.23
N GLY A 722 -17.25 -5.41 17.29
CA GLY A 722 -16.64 -5.03 16.02
C GLY A 722 -17.20 -5.81 14.82
N LEU A 723 -16.38 -5.99 13.79
CA LEU A 723 -16.78 -6.62 12.54
C LEU A 723 -17.25 -8.07 12.76
N LEU A 724 -18.43 -8.42 12.24
CA LEU A 724 -18.96 -9.79 12.24
C LEU A 724 -18.42 -10.61 11.06
N GLN A 725 -18.55 -11.95 11.12
CA GLN A 725 -18.22 -12.80 9.98
C GLN A 725 -19.03 -12.38 8.76
N PRO A 726 -18.37 -12.12 7.60
CA PRO A 726 -19.10 -11.76 6.38
C PRO A 726 -19.99 -12.90 5.88
N ALA A 727 -19.63 -14.13 6.21
CA ALA A 727 -20.40 -15.33 5.92
C ALA A 727 -19.99 -16.48 6.84
N VAL A 728 -20.92 -17.40 7.09
CA VAL A 728 -20.64 -18.70 7.71
C VAL A 728 -21.26 -19.81 6.88
N LYS A 729 -20.54 -20.93 6.75
CA LYS A 729 -21.03 -22.10 6.00
C LYS A 729 -21.76 -23.06 6.91
N VAL A 730 -22.92 -23.54 6.43
CA VAL A 730 -23.79 -24.53 7.07
C VAL A 730 -23.88 -25.74 6.14
N ARG A 731 -23.01 -26.72 6.33
CA ARG A 731 -22.84 -27.83 5.41
C ARG A 731 -23.78 -29.00 5.76
N GLY A 732 -24.28 -29.64 4.72
CA GLY A 732 -25.16 -30.78 4.85
C GLY A 732 -24.45 -32.05 5.35
N ARG A 733 -25.20 -32.92 6.00
CA ARG A 733 -24.69 -34.17 6.60
C ARG A 733 -23.93 -35.05 5.59
N GLU A 734 -24.49 -35.22 4.40
CA GLU A 734 -23.87 -36.13 3.41
C GLU A 734 -22.66 -35.47 2.74
N TYR A 735 -22.65 -34.17 2.57
CA TYR A 735 -21.47 -33.44 2.12
C TYR A 735 -20.31 -33.55 3.14
N LEU A 736 -20.58 -33.37 4.42
CA LEU A 736 -19.58 -33.51 5.49
C LEU A 736 -18.97 -34.91 5.54
N ARG A 737 -19.69 -35.92 5.03
CA ARG A 737 -19.18 -37.28 4.87
C ARG A 737 -18.00 -37.38 3.89
N ILE A 738 -18.00 -36.51 2.87
CA ILE A 738 -16.88 -36.39 1.92
C ILE A 738 -15.65 -35.84 2.65
N ILE A 739 -15.86 -34.84 3.50
CA ILE A 739 -14.77 -34.11 4.20
C ILE A 739 -14.16 -34.95 5.32
N TYR A 740 -14.99 -35.57 6.16
CA TYR A 740 -14.57 -36.24 7.40
C TYR A 740 -14.52 -37.78 7.33
N GLY A 741 -14.95 -38.36 6.21
CA GLY A 741 -14.97 -39.78 5.97
C GLY A 741 -16.32 -40.42 6.25
N ALA A 742 -16.46 -41.65 5.78
CA ALA A 742 -17.72 -42.41 5.76
C ALA A 742 -18.39 -42.51 7.15
N GLU A 743 -17.62 -42.70 8.20
CA GLU A 743 -18.09 -43.01 9.56
C GLU A 743 -18.16 -41.77 10.49
N TYR A 744 -17.99 -40.54 9.97
CA TYR A 744 -17.91 -39.36 10.83
C TYR A 744 -19.15 -39.13 11.69
N THR A 745 -20.31 -39.65 11.30
CA THR A 745 -21.59 -39.54 12.04
C THR A 745 -21.69 -40.48 13.23
N LEU A 746 -20.74 -41.41 13.41
CA LEU A 746 -20.72 -42.26 14.62
C LEU A 746 -20.47 -41.38 15.86
N PRO A 747 -21.11 -41.67 17.01
CA PRO A 747 -21.05 -40.79 18.19
C PRO A 747 -19.64 -40.40 18.62
N GLU A 748 -18.72 -41.37 18.65
CA GLU A 748 -17.32 -41.14 19.05
C GLU A 748 -16.56 -40.19 18.11
N HIS A 749 -16.80 -40.29 16.81
CA HIS A 749 -16.17 -39.42 15.81
C HIS A 749 -16.82 -38.04 15.82
N LEU A 750 -18.16 -38.01 15.96
CA LEU A 750 -18.92 -36.76 15.99
C LEU A 750 -18.57 -35.90 17.21
N GLU A 751 -18.41 -36.51 18.41
CA GLU A 751 -17.99 -35.78 19.61
C GLU A 751 -16.57 -35.21 19.48
N ARG A 752 -15.65 -35.93 18.86
CA ARG A 752 -14.31 -35.42 18.59
C ARG A 752 -14.35 -34.22 17.65
N LEU A 753 -15.22 -34.22 16.63
CA LEU A 753 -15.39 -33.09 15.71
C LEU A 753 -16.12 -31.92 16.38
N ARG A 754 -17.06 -32.19 17.30
CA ARG A 754 -17.77 -31.13 18.06
C ARG A 754 -16.85 -30.32 18.96
N SER A 755 -15.72 -30.88 19.40
CA SER A 755 -14.72 -30.17 20.21
C SER A 755 -13.75 -29.27 19.39
N ARG A 756 -14.00 -29.04 18.09
CA ARG A 756 -13.17 -28.19 17.23
C ARG A 756 -13.20 -26.72 17.64
N GLY A 757 -12.07 -26.02 17.52
CA GLY A 757 -11.93 -24.60 17.83
C GLY A 757 -12.13 -23.70 16.62
N LEU A 758 -13.09 -22.78 16.66
CA LEU A 758 -13.40 -21.85 15.56
C LEU A 758 -12.64 -20.53 15.62
N GLY A 759 -12.07 -20.16 16.78
CA GLY A 759 -11.54 -18.82 17.02
C GLY A 759 -10.47 -18.36 16.02
N ALA A 760 -9.46 -19.20 15.77
CA ALA A 760 -8.40 -18.91 14.81
C ALA A 760 -8.95 -18.73 13.39
N LYS A 761 -9.82 -19.64 12.95
CA LYS A 761 -10.43 -19.60 11.60
C LYS A 761 -11.30 -18.35 11.39
N ARG A 762 -12.10 -17.98 12.41
CA ARG A 762 -12.90 -16.76 12.37
C ARG A 762 -12.06 -15.48 12.32
N SER A 763 -11.00 -15.44 13.13
CA SER A 763 -10.06 -14.32 13.09
C SER A 763 -9.35 -14.21 11.75
N LEU A 764 -8.96 -15.33 11.15
CA LEU A 764 -8.34 -15.40 9.83
C LEU A 764 -9.30 -14.84 8.76
N ALA A 765 -10.53 -15.37 8.69
CA ALA A 765 -11.53 -14.95 7.71
C ALA A 765 -11.85 -13.43 7.78
N LEU A 766 -11.92 -12.85 8.97
CA LEU A 766 -12.13 -11.41 9.15
C LEU A 766 -10.95 -10.57 8.67
N ARG A 767 -9.71 -11.03 8.87
CA ARG A 767 -8.52 -10.32 8.39
C ARG A 767 -8.40 -10.40 6.88
N GLU A 768 -8.63 -11.56 6.30
CA GLU A 768 -8.65 -11.76 4.86
C GLU A 768 -9.75 -10.93 4.19
N PHE A 769 -10.95 -10.89 4.77
CA PHE A 769 -12.04 -10.05 4.28
C PHE A 769 -11.67 -8.56 4.28
N ALA A 770 -11.13 -8.06 5.39
CA ALA A 770 -10.72 -6.66 5.50
C ALA A 770 -9.60 -6.32 4.49
N LEU A 771 -8.65 -7.21 4.28
CA LEU A 771 -7.56 -7.03 3.31
C LEU A 771 -8.09 -7.08 1.87
N GLY A 772 -8.99 -8.01 1.54
CA GLY A 772 -9.56 -8.11 0.20
C GLY A 772 -10.31 -6.84 -0.20
N ILE A 773 -11.16 -6.30 0.69
CA ILE A 773 -11.87 -5.04 0.45
C ILE A 773 -10.89 -3.86 0.35
N GLU A 774 -9.88 -3.79 1.23
CA GLU A 774 -8.86 -2.74 1.18
C GLU A 774 -8.07 -2.76 -0.15
N GLY A 775 -7.72 -3.94 -0.65
CA GLY A 775 -7.07 -4.10 -1.95
C GLY A 775 -7.92 -3.53 -3.10
N LEU A 776 -9.21 -3.88 -3.14
CA LEU A 776 -10.15 -3.35 -4.13
C LEU A 776 -10.31 -1.82 -4.01
N GLU A 777 -10.46 -1.30 -2.80
CA GLU A 777 -10.59 0.14 -2.57
C GLU A 777 -9.37 0.91 -3.05
N ARG A 778 -8.16 0.40 -2.80
CA ARG A 778 -6.91 0.99 -3.30
C ARG A 778 -6.84 0.95 -4.83
N PHE A 779 -7.22 -0.17 -5.42
CA PHE A 779 -7.28 -0.31 -6.87
C PHE A 779 -8.26 0.67 -7.51
N VAL A 780 -9.49 0.77 -6.99
CA VAL A 780 -10.51 1.69 -7.50
C VAL A 780 -10.08 3.15 -7.36
N ARG A 781 -9.40 3.51 -6.26
CA ARG A 781 -8.81 4.84 -6.05
C ARG A 781 -7.59 5.12 -6.94
N ARG A 782 -7.22 4.19 -7.82
CA ARG A 782 -6.04 4.31 -8.71
C ARG A 782 -4.72 4.53 -7.95
N GLU A 783 -4.59 3.96 -6.74
CA GLU A 783 -3.30 3.90 -6.08
C GLU A 783 -2.34 3.02 -6.90
N PRO A 784 -1.00 3.23 -6.82
CA PRO A 784 -0.04 2.35 -7.49
C PRO A 784 -0.34 0.87 -7.20
N LEU A 785 -0.29 0.01 -8.20
CA LEU A 785 -0.75 -1.38 -8.11
C LEU A 785 -0.07 -2.16 -6.97
N ARG A 786 1.20 -1.85 -6.68
CA ARG A 786 1.91 -2.41 -5.52
C ARG A 786 1.19 -2.19 -4.18
N ARG A 787 0.39 -1.10 -4.04
CA ARG A 787 -0.40 -0.85 -2.83
C ARG A 787 -1.60 -1.78 -2.72
N THR A 788 -2.19 -2.14 -3.85
CA THR A 788 -3.19 -3.20 -3.95
C THR A 788 -2.56 -4.56 -3.61
N HIS A 789 -1.40 -4.84 -4.19
CA HIS A 789 -0.66 -6.08 -3.96
C HIS A 789 -0.23 -6.25 -2.50
N GLU A 790 0.10 -5.17 -1.78
CA GLU A 790 0.37 -5.22 -0.34
C GLU A 790 -0.78 -5.91 0.44
N ALA A 791 -2.04 -5.62 0.07
CA ALA A 791 -3.21 -6.25 0.69
C ALA A 791 -3.46 -7.67 0.13
N VAL A 792 -3.36 -7.86 -1.19
CA VAL A 792 -3.58 -9.15 -1.84
C VAL A 792 -2.58 -10.20 -1.36
N PHE A 793 -1.29 -9.88 -1.30
CA PHE A 793 -0.28 -10.80 -0.82
C PHE A 793 -0.33 -11.03 0.68
N ALA A 794 -0.88 -10.09 1.44
CA ALA A 794 -1.18 -10.31 2.85
C ALA A 794 -2.24 -11.40 3.03
N VAL A 795 -3.26 -11.48 2.17
CA VAL A 795 -4.25 -12.59 2.19
C VAL A 795 -3.54 -13.93 1.99
N LEU A 796 -2.67 -14.05 0.98
CA LEU A 796 -1.92 -15.29 0.73
C LEU A 796 -1.01 -15.68 1.90
N SER A 797 -0.33 -14.70 2.50
CA SER A 797 0.53 -14.95 3.65
C SER A 797 -0.25 -15.48 4.85
N LEU A 798 -1.45 -14.95 5.09
CA LEU A 798 -2.31 -15.37 6.19
C LEU A 798 -2.82 -16.81 6.04
N GLU A 799 -2.92 -17.36 4.81
CA GLU A 799 -3.34 -18.74 4.58
C GLU A 799 -2.44 -19.78 5.26
N SER A 800 -1.18 -19.44 5.49
CA SER A 800 -0.23 -20.32 6.18
C SER A 800 -0.40 -20.34 7.70
N GLU A 801 -1.26 -19.48 8.26
CA GLU A 801 -1.53 -19.49 9.71
C GLU A 801 -2.26 -20.76 10.14
N PRO A 802 -1.82 -21.38 11.25
CA PRO A 802 -2.42 -22.62 11.71
C PRO A 802 -3.86 -22.41 12.19
N VAL A 803 -4.75 -23.26 11.74
CA VAL A 803 -6.13 -23.39 12.22
C VAL A 803 -6.34 -24.80 12.76
N ASP A 804 -7.46 -25.01 13.47
CA ASP A 804 -7.79 -26.36 13.94
C ASP A 804 -7.93 -27.33 12.76
N ALA A 805 -7.15 -28.40 12.75
CA ALA A 805 -7.12 -29.40 11.66
C ALA A 805 -8.46 -30.10 11.42
N ARG A 806 -9.42 -29.92 12.31
CA ARG A 806 -10.79 -30.48 12.20
C ARG A 806 -11.78 -29.54 11.48
N LEU A 807 -11.32 -28.40 10.92
CA LEU A 807 -12.16 -27.40 10.23
C LEU A 807 -12.25 -27.59 8.71
#